data_5331b3a7f794a2e96c24d33b90ecf189
#
_entry.id   5331b3a7f794a2e96c24d33b90ecf189
#
_cell.length_a   1.000
_cell.length_b   1.000
_cell.length_c   1.000
_cell.angle_alpha   90.00
_cell.angle_beta   90.00
_cell.angle_gamma   90.00
#
_symmetry.space_group_name_H-M   'P 1'
#
loop_
_entity.id
_entity.type
_entity.pdbx_description
1 polymer ?
#
loop_
_entity_poly.entity_id
_entity_poly.type
_entity_poly.pdbx_seq_one_letter_code
_entity_poly.pdbx_strand_id
1 'polypeptide(L)'
;MASTQLSPGVVVLERDLTNVVNATVDNVAAIVGSFEKGPVEQIVSVTSEKELLAIFGRPTNSNFEYWFSAAQYLLYGGTMKIVRAMSNSLKNAIDTAQFTNTVFSANDTTLTVQSTTDFDVTDLLLIDAEIVSIGSVSGNDVVVTRGQLATAAVSHAAGSQVTLIEGAGSASTINEGSTFTDADTTLSVASVATLGAGTNSYIRIDDEILQVSGVAGNDLTVTRGALSTTAAAHTDGSAVSLLTVSTNKTTINEQTSTGITAPLIKNLDAYESTIKDASNNWKWAGKTAGTHGNSLRVVITDAGADQVLYLAQPSSAEWEFASGAEISYSPANIFGKVYSYTVVLTLEENSTLVGNFVADNFYNGLSGNISGRLVAYDKETQKLEISVDSTASDYWEVGDTITELANNAGSPGSATGTSGKILSISRELRVSLNKTSPLFQANQTVVDGNAATVSAVAVASDYESRPYGQGEKWINIAPRPGTSAWADERGGYRDLLHVLVLDGDGALTGTPGALLEKFTNLSKGSDAKSPQGESLYYVDVLMNKSQYIYWGSHETANIFDRSGTADGSWGGSVVNRDFDLLKSDGALYGGDDTSGLDPNSIPVIGTKNNGSVKYHLQGGVDGYTVDRPSLLAGYDLFSDAETQEVDYVLMGPSMSNMSDTIAKAQKVIDIASTRKDCMAFVSPYRADVIGIPNVTDIVDKTISFFDQLSSSSYAVFDNNYKYIYDRYNDVYRYIPCNADIAGLTLSTTLNQEPWFSPAGFNRGQLRNAVKLAYSPLKDHRDRLYAARVNPIVAFPGEGIVLFGDKTALAYQSAFDRINVRRLFLVLEGAIAQAAKTQLFELNDEFTRQGFKNIVEPFMRSVQSRRGVTDFLAVSYTHLTLPTIGCV
;
A
#
# COMPACT_ATOMS: atom_id res chain seq x y z
N MET A 1 17.38 42.17 17.79
CA MET A 1 17.45 42.51 19.23
C MET A 1 17.33 44.01 19.34
N ALA A 2 16.22 44.46 19.92
CA ALA A 2 16.04 45.87 20.18
C ALA A 2 16.95 46.27 21.34
N SER A 3 17.89 47.19 21.12
CA SER A 3 18.72 47.76 22.19
C SER A 3 17.82 48.60 23.08
N THR A 4 17.61 48.17 24.32
CA THR A 4 16.96 49.00 25.36
C THR A 4 17.89 50.13 25.73
N GLN A 5 17.52 51.34 25.38
CA GLN A 5 18.23 52.53 25.80
C GLN A 5 17.99 52.78 27.31
N LEU A 6 19.05 52.72 28.11
CA LEU A 6 18.99 52.88 29.56
C LEU A 6 19.12 54.36 30.04
N SER A 7 19.34 55.30 29.14
CA SER A 7 19.43 56.76 29.47
C SER A 7 18.38 57.53 28.67
N PRO A 8 17.93 58.72 29.17
CA PRO A 8 17.02 59.56 28.41
C PRO A 8 17.61 59.98 27.07
N GLY A 9 16.96 59.60 25.97
CA GLY A 9 17.38 59.96 24.63
C GLY A 9 16.21 59.77 23.67
N VAL A 10 16.26 60.38 22.51
CA VAL A 10 15.28 60.23 21.46
C VAL A 10 15.74 59.12 20.55
N VAL A 11 14.95 58.05 20.48
CA VAL A 11 15.16 56.95 19.49
C VAL A 11 14.33 57.26 18.26
N VAL A 12 15.00 57.50 17.15
CA VAL A 12 14.33 57.61 15.86
C VAL A 12 14.28 56.19 15.22
N LEU A 13 13.10 55.66 15.15
CA LEU A 13 12.85 54.38 14.43
C LEU A 13 12.27 54.73 13.08
N GLU A 14 13.00 54.44 12.00
CA GLU A 14 12.41 54.37 10.67
C GLU A 14 11.58 53.06 10.57
N ARG A 15 10.29 53.20 10.37
CA ARG A 15 9.38 52.12 10.10
C ARG A 15 8.82 52.36 8.71
N ASP A 16 9.16 51.51 7.77
CA ASP A 16 8.52 51.50 6.46
C ASP A 16 7.07 50.99 6.62
N LEU A 17 6.13 51.93 6.44
CA LEU A 17 4.69 51.69 6.49
C LEU A 17 4.10 51.59 5.09
N THR A 18 4.93 51.45 4.08
CA THR A 18 4.47 51.28 2.69
C THR A 18 3.80 49.91 2.56
N ASN A 19 2.48 49.89 2.52
CA ASN A 19 1.73 48.70 2.09
C ASN A 19 1.96 48.53 0.58
N VAL A 20 2.88 47.67 0.23
CA VAL A 20 3.09 47.25 -1.16
C VAL A 20 2.12 46.13 -1.47
N VAL A 21 1.31 46.29 -2.52
CA VAL A 21 0.51 45.17 -3.09
C VAL A 21 1.51 44.24 -3.77
N ASN A 22 1.81 43.12 -3.12
CA ASN A 22 2.58 42.07 -3.74
C ASN A 22 1.63 41.27 -4.66
N ALA A 23 1.95 41.20 -5.95
CA ALA A 23 1.29 40.24 -6.80
C ALA A 23 1.60 38.83 -6.29
N THR A 24 0.60 38.08 -5.90
CA THR A 24 0.74 36.66 -5.59
C THR A 24 1.09 35.92 -6.91
N VAL A 25 2.07 35.06 -6.86
CA VAL A 25 2.41 34.22 -8.01
C VAL A 25 1.44 33.03 -8.03
N ASP A 26 0.57 32.99 -9.01
CA ASP A 26 -0.35 31.87 -9.24
C ASP A 26 0.49 30.63 -9.57
N ASN A 27 0.57 29.70 -8.63
CA ASN A 27 1.38 28.50 -8.82
C ASN A 27 0.76 27.21 -8.25
N VAL A 28 -0.43 27.29 -7.68
CA VAL A 28 -1.09 26.17 -7.02
C VAL A 28 -2.16 25.55 -7.90
N ALA A 29 -1.99 24.29 -8.29
CA ALA A 29 -3.02 23.54 -8.98
C ALA A 29 -3.66 22.48 -8.06
N ALA A 30 -4.90 22.11 -8.34
CA ALA A 30 -5.65 21.08 -7.65
C ALA A 30 -6.05 19.94 -8.57
N ILE A 31 -5.94 18.70 -8.10
CA ILE A 31 -6.40 17.50 -8.79
C ILE A 31 -6.97 16.49 -7.80
N VAL A 32 -8.01 15.76 -8.23
CA VAL A 32 -8.59 14.64 -7.48
C VAL A 32 -8.50 13.38 -8.32
N GLY A 33 -8.05 12.29 -7.73
CA GLY A 33 -7.92 11.04 -8.49
C GLY A 33 -7.57 9.82 -7.64
N SER A 34 -7.34 8.72 -8.32
CA SER A 34 -6.86 7.48 -7.70
C SER A 34 -5.33 7.45 -7.67
N PHE A 35 -4.79 7.05 -6.52
CA PHE A 35 -3.35 6.92 -6.30
C PHE A 35 -3.08 5.61 -5.54
N GLU A 36 -1.86 5.10 -5.63
CA GLU A 36 -1.45 3.84 -4.99
C GLU A 36 -1.54 3.94 -3.46
N LYS A 37 -1.05 5.02 -2.88
CA LYS A 37 -1.05 5.26 -1.44
C LYS A 37 -1.39 6.73 -1.11
N GLY A 38 -1.26 7.12 0.13
CA GLY A 38 -1.56 8.46 0.62
C GLY A 38 -2.92 8.55 1.32
N PRO A 39 -3.18 9.64 2.04
CA PRO A 39 -4.43 9.85 2.75
C PRO A 39 -5.60 10.02 1.79
N VAL A 40 -6.76 9.51 2.18
CA VAL A 40 -8.01 9.56 1.40
C VAL A 40 -8.83 10.75 1.86
N GLU A 41 -9.45 11.47 0.92
CA GLU A 41 -10.30 12.65 1.18
C GLU A 41 -9.60 13.73 2.03
N GLN A 42 -8.28 13.86 1.86
CA GLN A 42 -7.48 14.91 2.49
C GLN A 42 -6.65 15.64 1.44
N ILE A 43 -6.59 16.96 1.54
CA ILE A 43 -5.76 17.78 0.66
C ILE A 43 -4.28 17.67 1.11
N VAL A 44 -3.42 17.27 0.18
CA VAL A 44 -1.98 17.19 0.40
C VAL A 44 -1.28 18.04 -0.65
N SER A 45 -0.40 18.94 -0.20
CA SER A 45 0.42 19.77 -1.08
C SER A 45 1.71 19.04 -1.45
N VAL A 46 2.05 19.05 -2.74
CA VAL A 46 3.23 18.41 -3.31
C VAL A 46 3.94 19.41 -4.22
N THR A 47 5.25 19.53 -4.06
CA THR A 47 6.07 20.52 -4.79
C THR A 47 7.01 19.91 -5.82
N SER A 48 7.18 18.60 -5.79
CA SER A 48 8.10 17.89 -6.68
C SER A 48 7.62 16.48 -7.01
N GLU A 49 8.07 15.93 -8.14
CA GLU A 49 7.80 14.55 -8.53
C GLU A 49 8.32 13.53 -7.51
N LYS A 50 9.45 13.85 -6.84
CA LYS A 50 10.00 13.00 -5.78
C LYS A 50 9.05 12.92 -4.58
N GLU A 51 8.46 14.04 -4.20
CA GLU A 51 7.49 14.11 -3.12
C GLU A 51 6.17 13.43 -3.50
N LEU A 52 5.71 13.60 -4.76
CA LEU A 52 4.57 12.87 -5.31
C LEU A 52 4.77 11.35 -5.19
N LEU A 53 5.94 10.86 -5.58
CA LEU A 53 6.30 9.46 -5.47
C LEU A 53 6.33 8.97 -4.01
N ALA A 54 6.89 9.77 -3.10
CA ALA A 54 7.00 9.42 -1.70
C ALA A 54 5.62 9.30 -1.02
N ILE A 55 4.71 10.24 -1.28
CA ILE A 55 3.41 10.32 -0.60
C ILE A 55 2.36 9.45 -1.31
N PHE A 56 2.27 9.53 -2.64
CA PHE A 56 1.19 8.92 -3.42
C PHE A 56 1.59 7.64 -4.18
N GLY A 57 2.84 7.20 -4.05
CA GLY A 57 3.33 5.98 -4.66
C GLY A 57 3.69 6.10 -6.13
N ARG A 58 3.82 4.95 -6.80
CA ARG A 58 4.21 4.86 -8.20
C ARG A 58 2.99 4.89 -9.13
N PRO A 59 3.16 5.33 -10.39
CA PRO A 59 2.12 5.13 -11.39
C PRO A 59 1.97 3.64 -11.70
N THR A 60 0.74 3.16 -11.71
CA THR A 60 0.35 1.80 -12.08
C THR A 60 -0.43 1.82 -13.40
N ASN A 61 -0.77 0.64 -13.95
CA ASN A 61 -1.63 0.55 -15.13
C ASN A 61 -3.02 1.15 -14.91
N SER A 62 -3.47 1.26 -13.68
CA SER A 62 -4.82 1.72 -13.33
C SER A 62 -4.90 3.20 -12.94
N ASN A 63 -3.80 3.83 -12.54
CA ASN A 63 -3.82 5.22 -12.06
C ASN A 63 -2.87 6.17 -12.82
N PHE A 64 -2.13 5.68 -13.82
CA PHE A 64 -1.07 6.45 -14.49
C PHE A 64 -1.54 7.80 -15.03
N GLU A 65 -2.76 7.90 -15.53
CA GLU A 65 -3.26 9.17 -16.10
C GLU A 65 -3.40 10.25 -15.02
N TYR A 66 -3.90 9.90 -13.83
CA TYR A 66 -3.95 10.84 -12.68
C TYR A 66 -2.56 11.21 -12.20
N TRP A 67 -1.72 10.20 -12.03
CA TRP A 67 -0.36 10.38 -11.53
C TRP A 67 0.47 11.27 -12.46
N PHE A 68 0.46 10.99 -13.76
CA PHE A 68 1.20 11.80 -14.72
C PHE A 68 0.57 13.15 -14.97
N SER A 69 -0.74 13.34 -14.84
CA SER A 69 -1.34 14.68 -14.87
C SER A 69 -0.77 15.54 -13.73
N ALA A 70 -0.64 15.02 -12.51
CA ALA A 70 0.00 15.74 -11.43
C ALA A 70 1.50 16.00 -11.71
N ALA A 71 2.24 14.97 -12.13
CA ALA A 71 3.67 15.07 -12.41
C ALA A 71 4.00 16.05 -13.53
N GLN A 72 3.17 16.12 -14.59
CA GLN A 72 3.38 17.05 -15.69
C GLN A 72 3.22 18.50 -15.23
N TYR A 73 2.24 18.82 -14.40
CA TYR A 73 2.12 20.18 -13.87
C TYR A 73 3.35 20.55 -13.00
N LEU A 74 3.79 19.64 -12.13
CA LEU A 74 4.99 19.84 -11.31
C LEU A 74 6.25 20.08 -12.15
N LEU A 75 6.35 19.50 -13.35
CA LEU A 75 7.46 19.71 -14.28
C LEU A 75 7.60 21.17 -14.72
N TYR A 76 6.52 21.94 -14.68
CA TYR A 76 6.55 23.38 -15.00
C TYR A 76 6.90 24.27 -13.80
N GLY A 77 7.13 23.70 -12.62
CA GLY A 77 7.58 24.40 -11.42
C GLY A 77 6.46 24.87 -10.48
N GLY A 78 5.26 24.29 -10.61
CA GLY A 78 4.11 24.59 -9.74
C GLY A 78 4.07 23.74 -8.48
N THR A 79 3.14 24.07 -7.63
CA THR A 79 2.71 23.29 -6.46
C THR A 79 1.39 22.60 -6.78
N MET A 80 1.25 21.32 -6.44
CA MET A 80 0.04 20.56 -6.69
C MET A 80 -0.64 20.20 -5.36
N LYS A 81 -1.91 20.59 -5.19
CA LYS A 81 -2.79 20.06 -4.14
C LYS A 81 -3.51 18.84 -4.66
N ILE A 82 -3.28 17.71 -4.03
CA ILE A 82 -3.80 16.41 -4.45
C ILE A 82 -4.75 15.87 -3.41
N VAL A 83 -5.89 15.34 -3.87
CA VAL A 83 -6.82 14.56 -3.05
C VAL A 83 -6.92 13.16 -3.63
N ARG A 84 -6.58 12.16 -2.83
CA ARG A 84 -6.88 10.76 -3.15
C ARG A 84 -8.36 10.51 -2.94
N ALA A 85 -9.06 10.20 -4.00
CA ALA A 85 -10.49 9.90 -3.93
C ALA A 85 -10.76 8.56 -3.24
N MET A 86 -11.88 8.48 -2.54
CA MET A 86 -12.34 7.24 -1.92
C MET A 86 -12.74 6.21 -2.98
N SER A 87 -12.48 4.93 -2.69
CA SER A 87 -13.05 3.80 -3.42
C SER A 87 -13.62 2.80 -2.42
N ASN A 88 -14.74 2.17 -2.76
CA ASN A 88 -15.41 1.22 -1.87
C ASN A 88 -14.59 -0.06 -1.61
N SER A 89 -13.62 -0.36 -2.48
CA SER A 89 -12.71 -1.49 -2.30
C SER A 89 -11.52 -1.19 -1.40
N LEU A 90 -11.17 0.08 -1.17
CA LEU A 90 -10.01 0.46 -0.36
C LEU A 90 -10.09 -0.09 1.07
N LYS A 91 -9.00 -0.70 1.54
CA LYS A 91 -8.84 -1.22 2.90
C LYS A 91 -7.44 -0.93 3.42
N ASN A 92 -7.32 -0.65 4.72
CA ASN A 92 -6.02 -0.60 5.39
C ASN A 92 -5.63 -2.01 5.83
N ALA A 93 -4.35 -2.35 5.74
CA ALA A 93 -3.85 -3.60 6.29
C ALA A 93 -3.92 -3.59 7.83
N ILE A 94 -4.28 -4.71 8.46
CA ILE A 94 -4.32 -4.88 9.92
C ILE A 94 -3.68 -6.21 10.34
N ASP A 95 -3.26 -6.33 11.59
CA ASP A 95 -2.57 -7.52 12.13
C ASP A 95 -3.48 -8.73 12.37
N THR A 96 -4.79 -8.53 12.46
CA THR A 96 -5.76 -9.62 12.75
C THR A 96 -6.59 -10.02 11.54
N ALA A 97 -6.34 -9.46 10.37
CA ALA A 97 -6.94 -9.94 9.13
C ALA A 97 -6.41 -11.36 8.86
N GLN A 98 -7.14 -12.36 9.28
CA GLN A 98 -6.82 -13.74 8.91
C GLN A 98 -7.31 -13.99 7.49
N PHE A 99 -6.38 -14.22 6.60
CA PHE A 99 -6.65 -14.84 5.34
C PHE A 99 -6.40 -16.33 5.51
N THR A 100 -7.44 -17.14 5.41
CA THR A 100 -7.22 -18.52 5.06
C THR A 100 -6.77 -18.51 3.60
N ASN A 101 -5.52 -18.86 3.37
CA ASN A 101 -5.10 -19.30 2.05
C ASN A 101 -5.97 -20.48 1.72
N THR A 102 -6.91 -20.31 0.82
CA THR A 102 -7.67 -21.40 0.27
C THR A 102 -6.74 -22.18 -0.64
N VAL A 103 -6.01 -23.08 -0.05
CA VAL A 103 -5.39 -24.16 -0.81
C VAL A 103 -6.53 -24.89 -1.48
N PHE A 104 -6.55 -24.93 -2.81
CA PHE A 104 -7.45 -25.80 -3.54
C PHE A 104 -6.92 -27.22 -3.36
N SER A 105 -7.41 -27.89 -2.33
CA SER A 105 -6.87 -29.19 -1.95
C SER A 105 -7.25 -30.29 -2.95
N ALA A 106 -6.54 -31.39 -2.93
CA ALA A 106 -6.74 -32.48 -3.89
C ALA A 106 -8.18 -33.04 -3.90
N ASN A 107 -8.94 -32.86 -2.81
CA ASN A 107 -10.31 -33.36 -2.67
C ASN A 107 -11.38 -32.28 -2.91
N ASP A 108 -10.99 -31.02 -3.06
CA ASP A 108 -11.94 -29.93 -3.27
C ASP A 108 -12.54 -30.00 -4.69
N THR A 109 -13.83 -29.76 -4.78
CA THR A 109 -14.58 -29.71 -6.04
C THR A 109 -15.06 -28.30 -6.39
N THR A 110 -14.84 -27.32 -5.53
CA THR A 110 -15.16 -25.93 -5.81
C THR A 110 -13.87 -25.11 -5.81
N LEU A 111 -13.55 -24.54 -6.95
CA LEU A 111 -12.39 -23.67 -7.18
C LEU A 111 -12.87 -22.21 -7.18
N THR A 112 -12.34 -21.36 -6.32
CA THR A 112 -12.61 -19.92 -6.36
C THR A 112 -11.46 -19.21 -7.09
N VAL A 113 -11.76 -18.47 -8.17
CA VAL A 113 -10.79 -17.75 -8.98
C VAL A 113 -11.05 -16.24 -8.94
N GLN A 114 -10.05 -15.44 -9.32
CA GLN A 114 -10.22 -13.98 -9.34
C GLN A 114 -11.18 -13.50 -10.43
N SER A 115 -11.28 -14.22 -11.54
CA SER A 115 -12.19 -13.92 -12.65
C SER A 115 -12.60 -15.20 -13.35
N THR A 116 -13.88 -15.32 -13.66
CA THR A 116 -14.49 -16.40 -14.44
C THR A 116 -14.91 -15.93 -15.84
N THR A 117 -14.35 -14.81 -16.32
CA THR A 117 -14.63 -14.30 -17.67
C THR A 117 -14.26 -15.36 -18.70
N ASP A 118 -15.16 -15.62 -19.63
CA ASP A 118 -15.05 -16.61 -20.70
C ASP A 118 -15.06 -18.09 -20.24
N PHE A 119 -15.43 -18.38 -18.99
CA PHE A 119 -15.56 -19.75 -18.50
C PHE A 119 -16.94 -20.34 -18.84
N ASP A 120 -16.96 -21.36 -19.63
CA ASP A 120 -18.17 -22.10 -19.96
C ASP A 120 -18.18 -23.53 -19.36
N VAL A 121 -19.39 -24.06 -19.15
CA VAL A 121 -19.55 -25.45 -18.69
C VAL A 121 -18.98 -26.37 -19.76
N THR A 122 -18.20 -27.35 -19.37
CA THR A 122 -17.44 -28.30 -20.22
C THR A 122 -16.05 -27.86 -20.68
N ASP A 123 -15.65 -26.59 -20.44
CA ASP A 123 -14.27 -26.20 -20.66
C ASP A 123 -13.33 -26.87 -19.67
N LEU A 124 -12.05 -26.84 -20.00
CA LEU A 124 -11.00 -27.37 -19.16
C LEU A 124 -10.19 -26.22 -18.59
N LEU A 125 -9.68 -26.39 -17.38
CA LEU A 125 -8.74 -25.47 -16.75
C LEU A 125 -7.42 -26.21 -16.47
N LEU A 126 -6.31 -25.62 -16.86
CA LEU A 126 -4.98 -26.07 -16.45
C LEU A 126 -4.55 -25.27 -15.22
N ILE A 127 -4.24 -25.96 -14.15
CA ILE A 127 -3.73 -25.41 -12.89
C ILE A 127 -2.40 -26.13 -12.59
N ASP A 128 -1.29 -25.43 -12.67
CA ASP A 128 0.06 -26.02 -12.59
C ASP A 128 0.23 -27.20 -13.55
N ALA A 129 0.12 -28.43 -13.05
CA ALA A 129 0.22 -29.67 -13.83
C ALA A 129 -1.07 -30.51 -13.86
N GLU A 130 -2.17 -30.01 -13.31
CA GLU A 130 -3.46 -30.67 -13.27
C GLU A 130 -4.44 -30.04 -14.26
N ILE A 131 -5.19 -30.87 -14.94
CA ILE A 131 -6.32 -30.45 -15.77
C ILE A 131 -7.62 -30.81 -15.05
N VAL A 132 -8.52 -29.83 -14.93
CA VAL A 132 -9.86 -30.00 -14.35
C VAL A 132 -10.92 -29.59 -15.36
N SER A 133 -12.11 -30.21 -15.33
CA SER A 133 -13.23 -29.78 -16.18
C SER A 133 -14.23 -28.95 -15.39
N ILE A 134 -14.81 -27.92 -16.03
CA ILE A 134 -15.82 -27.04 -15.45
C ILE A 134 -17.18 -27.73 -15.45
N GLY A 135 -17.80 -27.87 -14.28
CA GLY A 135 -19.16 -28.40 -14.11
C GLY A 135 -20.22 -27.32 -14.01
N SER A 136 -19.92 -26.23 -13.30
CA SER A 136 -20.78 -25.04 -13.22
C SER A 136 -19.98 -23.82 -12.75
N VAL A 137 -20.45 -22.62 -13.11
CA VAL A 137 -19.87 -21.35 -12.73
C VAL A 137 -20.89 -20.52 -11.99
N SER A 138 -20.55 -19.96 -10.82
CA SER A 138 -21.40 -19.12 -10.01
C SER A 138 -20.59 -17.96 -9.41
N GLY A 139 -20.63 -16.79 -10.02
CA GLY A 139 -19.73 -15.68 -9.65
C GLY A 139 -18.29 -16.08 -9.89
N ASN A 140 -17.46 -16.02 -8.86
CA ASN A 140 -16.05 -16.42 -8.92
C ASN A 140 -15.80 -17.88 -8.52
N ASP A 141 -16.86 -18.62 -8.15
CA ASP A 141 -16.78 -20.03 -7.79
C ASP A 141 -17.07 -20.92 -8.98
N VAL A 142 -16.20 -21.87 -9.22
CA VAL A 142 -16.26 -22.84 -10.31
C VAL A 142 -16.31 -24.24 -9.71
N VAL A 143 -17.40 -24.94 -9.93
CA VAL A 143 -17.47 -26.38 -9.59
C VAL A 143 -16.72 -27.17 -10.65
N VAL A 144 -15.74 -27.95 -10.23
CA VAL A 144 -14.87 -28.68 -11.14
C VAL A 144 -14.79 -30.17 -10.83
N THR A 145 -14.50 -30.93 -11.87
CA THR A 145 -14.09 -32.33 -11.74
C THR A 145 -12.58 -32.42 -11.89
N ARG A 146 -11.92 -33.02 -10.90
CA ARG A 146 -10.44 -33.06 -10.75
C ARG A 146 -9.83 -34.16 -11.62
N GLY A 147 -8.51 -34.01 -11.88
CA GLY A 147 -7.67 -35.04 -12.46
C GLY A 147 -8.13 -35.49 -13.86
N GLN A 148 -8.50 -34.55 -14.72
CA GLN A 148 -8.95 -34.87 -16.10
C GLN A 148 -7.75 -35.17 -17.00
N LEU A 149 -8.00 -35.89 -18.11
CA LEU A 149 -7.00 -36.24 -19.11
C LEU A 149 -5.78 -36.95 -18.51
N ALA A 150 -6.05 -37.92 -17.62
CA ALA A 150 -5.05 -38.71 -16.90
C ALA A 150 -4.02 -37.86 -16.06
N THR A 151 -4.31 -36.62 -15.76
CA THR A 151 -3.53 -35.85 -14.80
C THR A 151 -3.90 -36.19 -13.35
N ALA A 152 -3.00 -35.95 -12.39
CA ALA A 152 -3.26 -36.26 -10.98
C ALA A 152 -3.94 -35.10 -10.28
N ALA A 153 -4.96 -35.36 -9.44
CA ALA A 153 -5.52 -34.37 -8.54
C ALA A 153 -4.52 -34.09 -7.41
N VAL A 154 -3.99 -32.87 -7.38
CA VAL A 154 -3.02 -32.40 -6.38
C VAL A 154 -3.51 -31.13 -5.71
N SER A 155 -2.91 -30.76 -4.57
CA SER A 155 -3.21 -29.49 -3.95
C SER A 155 -2.50 -28.34 -4.69
N HIS A 156 -3.24 -27.26 -4.94
CA HIS A 156 -2.71 -26.04 -5.55
C HIS A 156 -2.73 -24.90 -4.54
N ALA A 157 -1.65 -24.12 -4.54
CA ALA A 157 -1.56 -22.96 -3.67
C ALA A 157 -2.51 -21.84 -4.13
N ALA A 158 -2.94 -21.00 -3.20
CA ALA A 158 -3.56 -19.73 -3.53
C ALA A 158 -2.60 -18.90 -4.42
N GLY A 159 -3.14 -18.21 -5.42
CA GLY A 159 -2.32 -17.49 -6.40
C GLY A 159 -1.79 -18.34 -7.56
N SER A 160 -1.92 -19.68 -7.52
CA SER A 160 -1.60 -20.54 -8.66
C SER A 160 -2.37 -20.11 -9.91
N GLN A 161 -1.65 -20.09 -11.03
CA GLN A 161 -2.21 -19.66 -12.31
C GLN A 161 -3.20 -20.68 -12.86
N VAL A 162 -4.36 -20.17 -13.28
CA VAL A 162 -5.42 -20.94 -13.92
C VAL A 162 -5.51 -20.50 -15.38
N THR A 163 -5.30 -21.42 -16.30
CA THR A 163 -5.36 -21.17 -17.74
C THR A 163 -6.58 -21.88 -18.33
N LEU A 164 -7.44 -21.12 -19.02
CA LEU A 164 -8.61 -21.67 -19.70
C LEU A 164 -8.18 -22.42 -20.97
N ILE A 165 -8.70 -23.63 -21.15
CA ILE A 165 -8.60 -24.44 -22.35
C ILE A 165 -10.03 -24.64 -22.87
N GLU A 166 -10.38 -23.89 -23.90
CA GLU A 166 -11.69 -24.03 -24.55
C GLU A 166 -11.74 -25.32 -25.32
N GLY A 167 -12.78 -26.11 -25.05
CA GLY A 167 -13.01 -27.39 -25.70
C GLY A 167 -13.70 -27.23 -27.05
N ALA A 168 -13.45 -28.20 -27.92
CA ALA A 168 -14.16 -28.47 -29.17
C ALA A 168 -14.16 -27.34 -30.21
N GLY A 169 -12.98 -27.02 -30.70
CA GLY A 169 -12.86 -26.55 -32.06
C GLY A 169 -13.28 -27.61 -33.06
N SER A 170 -13.00 -27.40 -34.33
CA SER A 170 -13.20 -28.33 -35.41
C SER A 170 -12.54 -29.69 -35.13
N ALA A 171 -13.15 -30.77 -35.56
CA ALA A 171 -12.67 -32.11 -35.30
C ALA A 171 -12.28 -32.83 -36.63
N SER A 172 -11.33 -33.73 -36.51
CA SER A 172 -10.91 -34.67 -37.56
C SER A 172 -10.75 -36.06 -36.91
N THR A 173 -10.16 -36.99 -37.63
CA THR A 173 -9.81 -38.31 -37.11
C THR A 173 -8.39 -38.69 -37.51
N ILE A 174 -7.77 -39.58 -36.78
CA ILE A 174 -6.50 -40.21 -37.16
C ILE A 174 -6.68 -40.98 -38.44
N ASN A 175 -5.77 -40.86 -39.36
CA ASN A 175 -5.76 -41.55 -40.67
C ASN A 175 -4.37 -42.11 -41.00
N GLU A 176 -3.83 -42.88 -40.08
CA GLU A 176 -2.48 -43.48 -40.16
C GLU A 176 -2.51 -44.84 -40.87
N GLY A 177 -3.66 -45.51 -40.94
CA GLY A 177 -3.81 -46.89 -41.37
C GLY A 177 -3.21 -47.91 -40.37
N SER A 178 -2.69 -47.44 -39.24
CA SER A 178 -2.13 -48.20 -38.12
C SER A 178 -2.29 -47.43 -36.80
N THR A 179 -1.96 -48.05 -35.69
CA THR A 179 -1.93 -47.38 -34.38
C THR A 179 -0.88 -46.27 -34.36
N PHE A 180 -1.27 -45.06 -33.98
CA PHE A 180 -0.37 -43.96 -33.66
C PHE A 180 0.24 -44.22 -32.26
N THR A 181 1.50 -44.65 -32.23
CA THR A 181 2.15 -45.08 -30.99
C THR A 181 2.56 -43.91 -30.11
N ASP A 182 2.85 -44.17 -28.84
CA ASP A 182 3.33 -43.17 -27.86
C ASP A 182 4.68 -42.52 -28.23
N ALA A 183 5.46 -43.16 -29.10
CA ALA A 183 6.75 -42.66 -29.58
C ALA A 183 6.67 -41.90 -30.92
N ASP A 184 5.56 -41.96 -31.63
CA ASP A 184 5.40 -41.31 -32.92
C ASP A 184 5.25 -39.80 -32.73
N THR A 185 5.93 -39.01 -33.57
CA THR A 185 5.92 -37.55 -33.57
C THR A 185 5.31 -36.96 -34.84
N THR A 186 4.89 -37.79 -35.81
CA THR A 186 4.16 -37.35 -37.00
C THR A 186 2.80 -38.02 -37.00
N LEU A 187 1.75 -37.24 -37.00
CA LEU A 187 0.34 -37.66 -36.95
C LEU A 187 -0.33 -37.33 -38.28
N SER A 188 -0.79 -38.35 -39.03
CA SER A 188 -1.63 -38.14 -40.20
C SER A 188 -3.10 -38.07 -39.79
N VAL A 189 -3.80 -37.01 -40.19
CA VAL A 189 -5.23 -36.83 -39.93
C VAL A 189 -6.03 -36.82 -41.22
N ALA A 190 -7.30 -37.16 -41.15
CA ALA A 190 -8.18 -37.22 -42.31
C ALA A 190 -8.28 -35.87 -43.03
N SER A 191 -8.25 -34.76 -42.31
CA SER A 191 -8.25 -33.43 -42.90
C SER A 191 -7.72 -32.38 -41.90
N VAL A 192 -6.56 -31.82 -42.18
CA VAL A 192 -6.03 -30.67 -41.43
C VAL A 192 -6.87 -29.42 -41.69
N ALA A 193 -7.39 -29.22 -42.90
CA ALA A 193 -8.23 -28.08 -43.24
C ALA A 193 -9.55 -28.08 -42.44
N THR A 194 -10.13 -29.26 -42.16
CA THR A 194 -11.33 -29.39 -41.32
C THR A 194 -10.98 -29.21 -39.83
N LEU A 195 -9.84 -29.73 -39.40
CA LEU A 195 -9.35 -29.59 -38.04
C LEU A 195 -8.97 -28.13 -37.70
N GLY A 196 -8.47 -27.38 -38.72
CA GLY A 196 -8.03 -25.99 -38.51
C GLY A 196 -6.73 -25.85 -37.72
N ALA A 197 -5.98 -26.93 -37.53
CA ALA A 197 -4.75 -26.93 -36.79
C ALA A 197 -3.62 -26.25 -37.57
N GLY A 198 -2.87 -25.39 -36.93
CA GLY A 198 -1.67 -24.71 -37.42
C GLY A 198 -0.47 -24.91 -36.51
N THR A 199 0.68 -24.41 -36.87
CA THR A 199 1.87 -24.44 -36.01
C THR A 199 1.58 -23.71 -34.67
N ASN A 200 1.95 -24.31 -33.57
CA ASN A 200 1.67 -23.92 -32.19
C ASN A 200 0.20 -24.12 -31.71
N SER A 201 -0.66 -24.76 -32.51
CA SER A 201 -1.99 -25.21 -32.03
C SER A 201 -1.85 -26.38 -31.09
N TYR A 202 -2.85 -26.57 -30.25
CA TYR A 202 -3.02 -27.73 -29.40
C TYR A 202 -4.17 -28.60 -29.97
N ILE A 203 -3.98 -29.91 -30.00
CA ILE A 203 -4.99 -30.86 -30.39
C ILE A 203 -5.14 -31.92 -29.30
N ARG A 204 -6.33 -32.44 -29.13
CA ARG A 204 -6.65 -33.51 -28.18
C ARG A 204 -7.01 -34.77 -28.91
N ILE A 205 -6.47 -35.90 -28.45
CA ILE A 205 -6.84 -37.26 -28.86
C ILE A 205 -7.08 -38.05 -27.57
N ASP A 206 -8.30 -38.52 -27.34
CA ASP A 206 -8.70 -39.21 -26.11
C ASP A 206 -8.28 -38.38 -24.85
N ASP A 207 -7.36 -38.87 -24.06
CA ASP A 207 -6.86 -38.22 -22.84
C ASP A 207 -5.48 -37.55 -23.03
N GLU A 208 -4.98 -37.49 -24.25
CA GLU A 208 -3.70 -36.82 -24.53
C GLU A 208 -3.90 -35.49 -25.25
N ILE A 209 -3.14 -34.49 -24.86
CA ILE A 209 -2.99 -33.22 -25.57
C ILE A 209 -1.63 -33.20 -26.26
N LEU A 210 -1.63 -32.85 -27.52
CA LEU A 210 -0.44 -32.72 -28.36
C LEU A 210 -0.27 -31.27 -28.81
N GLN A 211 0.96 -30.78 -28.89
CA GLN A 211 1.25 -29.48 -29.51
C GLN A 211 1.74 -29.69 -30.94
N VAL A 212 1.14 -29.01 -31.88
CA VAL A 212 1.52 -29.04 -33.30
C VAL A 212 2.71 -28.15 -33.50
N SER A 213 3.86 -28.72 -33.91
CA SER A 213 5.08 -28.00 -34.24
C SER A 213 5.28 -27.74 -35.73
N GLY A 214 4.58 -28.47 -36.58
CA GLY A 214 4.63 -28.30 -38.03
C GLY A 214 3.43 -28.94 -38.73
N VAL A 215 3.12 -28.45 -39.95
CA VAL A 215 2.01 -28.95 -40.78
C VAL A 215 2.53 -29.16 -42.21
N ALA A 216 2.34 -30.38 -42.73
CA ALA A 216 2.72 -30.76 -44.09
C ALA A 216 1.59 -31.57 -44.77
N GLY A 217 0.69 -30.89 -45.47
CA GLY A 217 -0.50 -31.53 -46.04
C GLY A 217 -1.47 -31.98 -44.93
N ASN A 218 -1.74 -33.29 -44.83
CA ASN A 218 -2.54 -33.85 -43.74
C ASN A 218 -1.69 -34.43 -42.60
N ASP A 219 -0.36 -34.25 -42.64
CA ASP A 219 0.56 -34.69 -41.61
C ASP A 219 0.90 -33.57 -40.68
N LEU A 220 0.74 -33.83 -39.41
CA LEU A 220 1.07 -32.91 -38.32
C LEU A 220 2.34 -33.41 -37.62
N THR A 221 3.39 -32.57 -37.51
CA THR A 221 4.49 -32.84 -36.60
C THR A 221 4.06 -32.37 -35.21
N VAL A 222 4.13 -33.27 -34.23
CA VAL A 222 3.56 -33.02 -32.89
C VAL A 222 4.56 -33.28 -31.77
N THR A 223 4.41 -32.53 -30.70
CA THR A 223 5.05 -32.79 -29.39
C THR A 223 4.00 -33.51 -28.55
N ARG A 224 4.37 -34.68 -28.04
CA ARG A 224 3.50 -35.57 -27.27
C ARG A 224 3.37 -35.10 -25.81
N GLY A 225 2.26 -35.46 -25.17
CA GLY A 225 2.06 -35.21 -23.74
C GLY A 225 2.07 -33.74 -23.36
N ALA A 226 1.56 -32.87 -24.21
CA ALA A 226 1.53 -31.42 -23.93
C ALA A 226 0.59 -31.10 -22.75
N LEU A 227 0.79 -29.95 -22.12
CA LEU A 227 0.01 -29.46 -20.98
C LEU A 227 -0.12 -30.47 -19.83
N SER A 228 0.98 -31.19 -19.55
CA SER A 228 1.09 -32.21 -18.48
C SER A 228 0.28 -33.49 -18.69
N THR A 229 -0.27 -33.72 -19.85
CA THR A 229 -0.87 -35.04 -20.20
C THR A 229 0.23 -36.05 -20.49
N THR A 230 -0.15 -37.35 -20.53
CA THR A 230 0.80 -38.43 -20.78
C THR A 230 0.65 -38.93 -22.21
N ALA A 231 1.79 -39.14 -22.90
CA ALA A 231 1.79 -39.74 -24.23
C ALA A 231 1.23 -41.15 -24.18
N ALA A 232 0.25 -41.45 -25.04
CA ALA A 232 -0.42 -42.73 -25.13
C ALA A 232 -0.56 -43.19 -26.57
N ALA A 233 -0.77 -44.50 -26.79
CA ALA A 233 -1.04 -45.01 -28.10
C ALA A 233 -2.54 -44.83 -28.47
N HIS A 234 -2.81 -44.35 -29.70
CA HIS A 234 -4.17 -44.06 -30.16
C HIS A 234 -4.49 -44.95 -31.40
N THR A 235 -5.71 -45.43 -31.47
CA THR A 235 -6.14 -46.25 -32.61
C THR A 235 -6.44 -45.41 -33.84
N ASP A 236 -6.20 -45.98 -35.03
CA ASP A 236 -6.61 -45.34 -36.28
C ASP A 236 -8.11 -45.10 -36.28
N GLY A 237 -8.53 -43.91 -36.73
CA GLY A 237 -9.92 -43.44 -36.64
C GLY A 237 -10.31 -42.74 -35.35
N SER A 238 -9.46 -42.68 -34.31
CA SER A 238 -9.74 -41.89 -33.08
C SER A 238 -9.98 -40.41 -33.42
N ALA A 239 -10.89 -39.79 -32.69
CA ALA A 239 -11.23 -38.39 -32.89
C ALA A 239 -10.08 -37.47 -32.48
N VAL A 240 -9.79 -36.48 -33.33
CA VAL A 240 -8.79 -35.42 -33.10
C VAL A 240 -9.54 -34.11 -33.07
N SER A 241 -9.45 -33.38 -31.95
CA SER A 241 -10.15 -32.13 -31.74
C SER A 241 -9.13 -30.97 -31.54
N LEU A 242 -9.39 -29.81 -32.14
CA LEU A 242 -8.61 -28.61 -31.91
C LEU A 242 -8.96 -28.01 -30.54
N LEU A 243 -7.96 -27.63 -29.78
CA LEU A 243 -8.11 -26.90 -28.52
C LEU A 243 -7.62 -25.47 -28.68
N THR A 244 -8.31 -24.54 -28.04
CA THR A 244 -7.89 -23.16 -27.88
C THR A 244 -7.39 -22.95 -26.46
N VAL A 245 -6.09 -22.68 -26.28
CA VAL A 245 -5.53 -22.33 -25.00
C VAL A 245 -5.58 -20.81 -24.89
N SER A 246 -6.37 -20.31 -23.92
CA SER A 246 -6.55 -18.87 -23.72
C SER A 246 -5.25 -18.19 -23.30
N THR A 247 -5.00 -17.01 -23.84
CA THR A 247 -3.94 -16.11 -23.36
C THR A 247 -4.37 -15.33 -22.11
N ASN A 248 -5.68 -15.27 -21.84
CA ASN A 248 -6.21 -14.72 -20.61
C ASN A 248 -6.01 -15.74 -19.48
N LYS A 249 -5.34 -15.32 -18.44
CA LYS A 249 -5.02 -16.15 -17.30
C LYS A 249 -5.67 -15.52 -16.07
N THR A 250 -6.27 -16.34 -15.24
CA THR A 250 -6.73 -15.96 -13.91
C THR A 250 -5.88 -16.68 -12.86
N THR A 251 -6.10 -16.39 -11.62
CA THR A 251 -5.41 -17.06 -10.51
C THR A 251 -6.44 -17.60 -9.53
N ILE A 252 -6.08 -18.66 -8.82
CA ILE A 252 -6.85 -19.13 -7.67
C ILE A 252 -6.97 -17.97 -6.71
N ASN A 253 -8.19 -17.70 -6.24
CA ASN A 253 -8.43 -16.57 -5.36
C ASN A 253 -7.65 -16.78 -4.05
N GLU A 254 -6.81 -15.81 -3.72
CA GLU A 254 -5.94 -15.91 -2.56
C GLU A 254 -6.69 -15.82 -1.24
N GLN A 255 -8.01 -15.45 -1.26
CA GLN A 255 -8.63 -15.01 -0.02
C GLN A 255 -10.14 -15.29 0.07
N THR A 256 -10.51 -16.21 0.94
CA THR A 256 -11.78 -16.10 1.68
C THR A 256 -11.47 -15.52 3.07
N SER A 257 -11.89 -14.30 3.34
CA SER A 257 -11.75 -13.71 4.66
C SER A 257 -12.70 -14.42 5.63
N THR A 258 -12.18 -15.33 6.42
CA THR A 258 -12.90 -15.88 7.59
C THR A 258 -12.64 -15.06 8.87
N GLY A 259 -11.94 -13.93 8.72
CA GLY A 259 -11.50 -13.08 9.80
C GLY A 259 -12.15 -11.70 9.83
N ILE A 260 -11.63 -10.85 10.68
CA ILE A 260 -12.04 -9.46 10.85
C ILE A 260 -11.82 -8.70 9.54
N THR A 261 -12.87 -8.10 9.03
CA THR A 261 -12.77 -7.26 7.82
C THR A 261 -11.89 -6.05 8.12
N ALA A 262 -10.85 -5.87 7.34
CA ALA A 262 -9.97 -4.71 7.43
C ALA A 262 -10.76 -3.41 7.20
N PRO A 263 -10.62 -2.39 8.06
CA PRO A 263 -11.32 -1.12 7.94
C PRO A 263 -10.75 -0.26 6.82
N LEU A 264 -11.48 0.78 6.43
CA LEU A 264 -10.92 1.93 5.71
C LEU A 264 -10.70 3.08 6.70
N ILE A 265 -9.44 3.38 6.98
CA ILE A 265 -9.02 4.57 7.74
C ILE A 265 -8.58 5.62 6.72
N LYS A 266 -9.42 6.61 6.48
CA LYS A 266 -9.22 7.57 5.39
C LYS A 266 -7.98 8.45 5.60
N ASN A 267 -7.86 9.02 6.80
CA ASN A 267 -6.83 9.99 7.18
C ASN A 267 -6.72 10.09 8.71
N LEU A 268 -5.89 10.99 9.20
CA LEU A 268 -5.67 11.20 10.63
C LEU A 268 -6.94 11.64 11.37
N ASP A 269 -7.73 12.55 10.79
CA ASP A 269 -8.97 13.04 11.40
C ASP A 269 -10.01 11.91 11.57
N ALA A 270 -10.11 11.04 10.56
CA ALA A 270 -10.97 9.85 10.62
C ALA A 270 -10.47 8.85 11.66
N TYR A 271 -9.16 8.68 11.78
CA TYR A 271 -8.56 7.82 12.82
C TYR A 271 -8.87 8.37 14.22
N GLU A 272 -8.63 9.66 14.48
CA GLU A 272 -8.87 10.27 15.78
C GLU A 272 -10.34 10.28 16.20
N SER A 273 -11.23 10.52 15.23
CA SER A 273 -12.68 10.66 15.52
C SER A 273 -13.43 9.34 15.66
N THR A 274 -12.97 8.27 14.99
CA THR A 274 -13.78 7.05 14.86
C THR A 274 -13.06 5.75 15.24
N ILE A 275 -11.71 5.76 15.30
CA ILE A 275 -10.92 4.53 15.46
C ILE A 275 -10.15 4.50 16.78
N LYS A 276 -9.50 5.58 17.17
CA LYS A 276 -8.57 5.65 18.30
C LYS A 276 -9.20 5.18 19.63
N ASP A 277 -10.44 5.57 19.89
CA ASP A 277 -11.16 5.26 21.13
C ASP A 277 -12.19 4.13 20.97
N ALA A 278 -12.19 3.45 19.80
CA ALA A 278 -13.08 2.33 19.55
C ALA A 278 -12.51 1.03 20.11
N SER A 279 -13.40 0.06 20.40
CA SER A 279 -12.98 -1.30 20.75
C SER A 279 -12.53 -2.05 19.49
N ASN A 280 -11.29 -1.84 19.09
CA ASN A 280 -10.72 -2.48 17.91
C ASN A 280 -10.32 -3.93 18.22
N ASN A 281 -10.64 -4.83 17.30
CA ASN A 281 -10.23 -6.24 17.37
C ASN A 281 -8.81 -6.47 16.79
N TRP A 282 -8.10 -5.43 16.45
CA TRP A 282 -6.75 -5.43 15.91
C TRP A 282 -5.87 -4.47 16.75
N LYS A 283 -4.55 -4.66 16.70
CA LYS A 283 -3.57 -3.85 17.43
C LYS A 283 -2.91 -2.81 16.57
N TRP A 284 -2.65 -3.15 15.33
CA TRP A 284 -1.91 -2.32 14.37
C TRP A 284 -2.61 -2.28 13.03
N ALA A 285 -2.64 -1.09 12.42
CA ALA A 285 -3.11 -0.92 11.06
C ALA A 285 -2.10 -0.11 10.24
N GLY A 286 -2.03 -0.37 8.95
CA GLY A 286 -1.29 0.47 8.02
C GLY A 286 -1.90 1.87 7.95
N LYS A 287 -1.09 2.93 7.95
CA LYS A 287 -1.55 4.33 7.97
C LYS A 287 -2.24 4.73 6.67
N THR A 288 -1.86 4.12 5.56
CA THR A 288 -2.47 4.35 4.26
C THR A 288 -3.12 3.09 3.72
N ALA A 289 -4.32 3.23 3.14
CA ALA A 289 -5.05 2.12 2.55
C ALA A 289 -4.40 1.65 1.24
N GLY A 290 -4.32 0.35 1.04
CA GLY A 290 -3.76 -0.28 -0.15
C GLY A 290 -2.98 -1.56 0.17
N THR A 291 -2.67 -2.33 -0.88
CA THR A 291 -1.93 -3.60 -0.79
C THR A 291 -0.50 -3.45 -0.28
N HIS A 292 0.11 -2.28 -0.47
CA HIS A 292 1.45 -1.98 0.06
C HIS A 292 1.53 -2.10 1.59
N GLY A 293 0.40 -1.91 2.30
CA GLY A 293 0.30 -2.10 3.74
C GLY A 293 0.51 -3.56 4.18
N ASN A 294 0.27 -4.53 3.31
CA ASN A 294 0.44 -5.95 3.60
C ASN A 294 1.91 -6.36 3.81
N SER A 295 2.85 -5.56 3.30
CA SER A 295 4.29 -5.77 3.54
C SER A 295 4.76 -5.30 4.91
N LEU A 296 3.95 -4.54 5.63
CA LEU A 296 4.36 -3.98 6.92
C LEU A 296 4.42 -5.05 8.00
N ARG A 297 5.49 -5.00 8.79
CA ARG A 297 5.70 -5.80 10.01
C ARG A 297 5.93 -4.84 11.17
N VAL A 298 5.19 -5.01 12.24
CA VAL A 298 5.41 -4.26 13.48
C VAL A 298 6.04 -5.19 14.50
N VAL A 299 7.22 -4.84 14.98
CA VAL A 299 7.96 -5.65 15.96
C VAL A 299 8.13 -4.84 17.22
N ILE A 300 7.69 -5.41 18.34
CA ILE A 300 7.71 -4.77 19.65
C ILE A 300 8.56 -5.58 20.59
N THR A 301 9.34 -4.90 21.42
CA THR A 301 10.03 -5.52 22.56
C THR A 301 9.90 -4.66 23.79
N ASP A 302 9.80 -5.31 24.92
CA ASP A 302 9.85 -4.66 26.23
C ASP A 302 11.00 -5.19 27.08
N ALA A 303 10.98 -4.95 28.39
CA ALA A 303 12.01 -5.43 29.30
C ALA A 303 12.22 -6.94 29.23
N GLY A 304 11.14 -7.74 29.01
CA GLY A 304 11.20 -9.19 28.94
C GLY A 304 11.87 -9.83 30.15
N ALA A 305 12.48 -10.99 29.96
CA ALA A 305 13.28 -11.63 31.00
C ALA A 305 14.55 -10.84 31.29
N ASP A 306 15.02 -10.88 32.52
CA ASP A 306 16.29 -10.29 32.94
C ASP A 306 17.47 -11.19 32.57
N GLN A 307 17.31 -12.50 32.77
CA GLN A 307 18.36 -13.47 32.55
C GLN A 307 17.82 -14.77 31.95
N VAL A 308 18.69 -15.44 31.22
CA VAL A 308 18.53 -16.86 30.84
C VAL A 308 19.45 -17.68 31.73
N LEU A 309 18.89 -18.64 32.45
CA LEU A 309 19.62 -19.60 33.23
C LEU A 309 19.67 -20.91 32.47
N TYR A 310 20.86 -21.35 32.14
CA TYR A 310 21.11 -22.66 31.54
C TYR A 310 21.13 -23.71 32.62
N LEU A 311 20.17 -24.63 32.60
CA LEU A 311 20.00 -25.62 33.67
C LEU A 311 20.77 -26.90 33.41
N ALA A 312 21.17 -27.56 34.47
CA ALA A 312 21.78 -28.89 34.43
C ALA A 312 20.78 -29.93 33.88
N GLN A 313 21.30 -31.05 33.40
CA GLN A 313 20.49 -32.20 33.01
C GLN A 313 19.71 -32.72 34.21
N PRO A 314 18.40 -33.04 34.06
CA PRO A 314 17.64 -33.68 35.12
C PRO A 314 18.09 -35.10 35.41
N SER A 315 17.74 -35.63 36.59
CA SER A 315 18.15 -36.99 37.00
C SER A 315 17.05 -38.04 36.77
N SER A 316 15.81 -37.62 36.48
CA SER A 316 14.70 -38.57 36.37
C SER A 316 13.61 -38.13 35.35
N ALA A 317 13.25 -36.87 35.34
CA ALA A 317 12.26 -36.32 34.40
C ALA A 317 12.67 -34.91 34.01
N GLU A 318 12.26 -34.47 32.85
CA GLU A 318 12.47 -33.09 32.39
C GLU A 318 11.86 -32.08 33.35
N TRP A 319 12.52 -30.95 33.51
CA TRP A 319 12.06 -29.89 34.41
C TRP A 319 10.76 -29.31 33.93
N GLU A 320 9.87 -28.98 34.87
CA GLU A 320 8.65 -28.22 34.59
C GLU A 320 8.69 -26.90 35.37
N PHE A 321 8.60 -25.78 34.62
CA PHE A 321 8.50 -24.46 35.21
C PHE A 321 7.31 -23.74 34.60
N ALA A 322 6.26 -23.55 35.37
CA ALA A 322 5.10 -22.79 34.93
C ALA A 322 5.43 -21.30 34.80
N SER A 323 5.04 -20.68 33.69
CA SER A 323 5.17 -19.22 33.52
C SER A 323 4.47 -18.49 34.67
N GLY A 324 5.14 -17.50 35.25
CA GLY A 324 4.68 -16.75 36.41
C GLY A 324 4.98 -17.39 37.77
N ALA A 325 5.45 -18.65 37.82
CA ALA A 325 5.83 -19.28 39.07
C ALA A 325 6.94 -18.50 39.78
N GLU A 326 6.86 -18.41 41.11
CA GLU A 326 7.87 -17.74 41.91
C GLU A 326 9.13 -18.60 42.02
N ILE A 327 10.28 -17.96 41.86
CA ILE A 327 11.59 -18.56 41.99
C ILE A 327 12.46 -17.78 42.97
N SER A 328 13.34 -18.49 43.64
CA SER A 328 14.23 -17.87 44.64
C SER A 328 15.58 -18.54 44.75
N TYR A 329 16.56 -17.81 45.28
CA TYR A 329 17.79 -18.32 45.82
C TYR A 329 18.08 -17.62 47.13
N SER A 330 17.73 -18.29 48.22
CA SER A 330 17.74 -17.72 49.57
C SER A 330 19.10 -17.22 50.05
N PRO A 331 20.26 -17.91 49.77
CA PRO A 331 21.56 -17.43 50.24
C PRO A 331 21.96 -16.06 49.76
N ALA A 332 21.45 -15.61 48.59
CA ALA A 332 21.77 -14.32 47.99
C ALA A 332 20.56 -13.35 47.95
N ASN A 333 19.43 -13.73 48.58
CA ASN A 333 18.19 -12.92 48.52
C ASN A 333 17.70 -12.58 47.11
N ILE A 334 17.84 -13.54 46.19
CA ILE A 334 17.36 -13.44 44.83
C ILE A 334 15.91 -13.93 44.82
N PHE A 335 15.03 -13.08 44.26
CA PHE A 335 13.60 -13.36 44.10
C PHE A 335 13.13 -12.89 42.71
N GLY A 336 12.33 -13.71 42.08
CA GLY A 336 11.80 -13.39 40.75
C GLY A 336 10.69 -14.37 40.38
N LYS A 337 10.33 -14.31 39.09
CA LYS A 337 9.32 -15.19 38.51
C LYS A 337 9.83 -15.80 37.23
N VAL A 338 9.34 -16.97 36.92
CA VAL A 338 9.58 -17.64 35.63
C VAL A 338 8.94 -16.84 34.52
N TYR A 339 9.75 -16.45 33.56
CA TYR A 339 9.26 -15.87 32.32
C TYR A 339 8.83 -16.98 31.35
N SER A 340 9.73 -17.87 31.01
CA SER A 340 9.46 -19.08 30.23
C SER A 340 10.51 -20.16 30.55
N TYR A 341 10.14 -21.40 30.29
CA TYR A 341 11.08 -22.51 30.26
C TYR A 341 10.96 -23.28 28.96
N THR A 342 12.08 -23.47 28.27
CA THR A 342 12.15 -24.22 27.02
C THR A 342 13.37 -25.12 26.98
N VAL A 343 13.22 -26.25 26.28
CA VAL A 343 14.34 -27.12 25.92
C VAL A 343 14.67 -26.90 24.46
N VAL A 344 15.90 -26.47 24.19
CA VAL A 344 16.39 -26.23 22.84
C VAL A 344 17.18 -27.46 22.40
N LEU A 345 16.69 -28.14 21.38
CA LEU A 345 17.30 -29.31 20.77
C LEU A 345 17.97 -28.90 19.46
N THR A 346 19.26 -29.21 19.29
CA THR A 346 19.92 -29.11 17.99
C THR A 346 19.98 -30.50 17.36
N LEU A 347 19.53 -30.61 16.09
CA LEU A 347 19.50 -31.87 15.37
C LEU A 347 20.78 -32.09 14.55
N GLU A 348 21.08 -33.36 14.25
CA GLU A 348 22.18 -33.72 13.36
C GLU A 348 21.91 -33.25 11.92
N GLU A 349 22.91 -32.65 11.27
CA GLU A 349 22.84 -32.23 9.86
C GLU A 349 22.67 -33.41 8.91
N ASN A 350 21.72 -33.37 8.02
CA ASN A 350 21.58 -34.08 6.73
C ASN A 350 21.24 -35.58 6.69
N SER A 351 21.34 -36.39 7.72
CA SER A 351 21.13 -37.84 7.49
C SER A 351 19.85 -38.44 8.08
N THR A 352 19.16 -37.71 8.97
CA THR A 352 18.04 -38.24 9.76
C THR A 352 16.85 -37.36 9.82
N LEU A 353 16.89 -36.15 9.23
CA LEU A 353 15.76 -35.25 9.20
C LEU A 353 14.79 -35.69 8.09
N VAL A 354 13.63 -36.21 8.49
CA VAL A 354 12.58 -36.62 7.59
C VAL A 354 11.40 -35.64 7.76
N GLY A 355 11.07 -34.89 6.71
CA GLY A 355 9.93 -33.98 6.70
C GLY A 355 10.22 -32.57 7.20
N ASN A 356 9.15 -31.78 7.41
CA ASN A 356 9.22 -30.43 7.95
C ASN A 356 8.50 -30.42 9.30
N PHE A 357 9.13 -29.84 10.33
CA PHE A 357 8.54 -29.69 11.63
C PHE A 357 7.46 -28.59 11.61
N VAL A 358 6.34 -28.84 12.27
CA VAL A 358 5.19 -27.93 12.32
C VAL A 358 5.04 -27.36 13.73
N ALA A 359 4.91 -26.06 13.85
CA ALA A 359 4.65 -25.38 15.11
C ALA A 359 3.36 -25.89 15.76
N ASP A 360 3.31 -25.86 17.09
CA ASP A 360 2.23 -26.39 17.93
C ASP A 360 1.99 -27.90 17.84
N ASN A 361 2.68 -28.65 17.02
CA ASN A 361 2.68 -30.11 17.08
C ASN A 361 3.44 -30.61 18.30
N PHE A 362 3.09 -31.82 18.76
CA PHE A 362 3.76 -32.48 19.84
C PHE A 362 5.00 -33.23 19.37
N TYR A 363 5.98 -33.36 20.23
CA TYR A 363 7.24 -34.03 19.95
C TYR A 363 7.52 -35.02 21.07
N ASN A 364 7.69 -36.28 20.70
CA ASN A 364 8.03 -37.34 21.65
C ASN A 364 9.47 -37.76 21.51
N GLY A 365 10.11 -38.13 22.67
CA GLY A 365 11.33 -38.92 22.68
C GLY A 365 11.02 -40.40 22.36
N LEU A 366 12.10 -41.18 22.20
CA LEU A 366 12.01 -42.61 21.79
C LEU A 366 11.20 -43.47 22.72
N SER A 367 11.12 -43.13 24.02
CA SER A 367 10.38 -43.89 25.06
C SER A 367 8.90 -43.59 25.10
N GLY A 368 8.42 -42.53 24.44
CA GLY A 368 7.04 -42.07 24.48
C GLY A 368 6.60 -41.44 25.83
N ASN A 369 7.50 -41.35 26.80
CA ASN A 369 7.26 -40.86 28.15
C ASN A 369 7.59 -39.38 28.33
N ILE A 370 8.07 -38.72 27.28
CA ILE A 370 8.33 -37.29 27.28
C ILE A 370 7.67 -36.68 26.04
N SER A 371 6.90 -35.66 26.26
CA SER A 371 6.31 -34.88 25.17
C SER A 371 6.45 -33.38 25.43
N GLY A 372 6.42 -32.62 24.38
CA GLY A 372 6.44 -31.17 24.46
C GLY A 372 5.91 -30.58 23.16
N ARG A 373 5.50 -29.33 23.22
CA ARG A 373 5.05 -28.58 22.04
C ARG A 373 6.20 -27.81 21.40
N LEU A 374 6.27 -27.85 20.10
CA LEU A 374 7.22 -27.03 19.37
C LEU A 374 6.85 -25.54 19.50
N VAL A 375 7.78 -24.78 20.03
CA VAL A 375 7.69 -23.33 20.17
C VAL A 375 8.30 -22.64 18.98
N ALA A 376 9.48 -23.08 18.55
CA ALA A 376 10.18 -22.54 17.41
C ALA A 376 11.07 -23.60 16.73
N TYR A 377 11.28 -23.47 15.42
CA TYR A 377 12.23 -24.25 14.65
C TYR A 377 13.04 -23.34 13.76
N ASP A 378 14.35 -23.42 13.89
CA ASP A 378 15.31 -22.76 13.02
C ASP A 378 15.95 -23.80 12.08
N LYS A 379 15.55 -23.73 10.81
CA LYS A 379 16.00 -24.66 9.77
C LYS A 379 17.49 -24.48 9.43
N GLU A 380 18.03 -23.27 9.53
CA GLU A 380 19.43 -23.00 9.21
C GLU A 380 20.37 -23.57 10.26
N THR A 381 20.01 -23.42 11.52
CA THR A 381 20.78 -23.93 12.65
C THR A 381 20.30 -25.29 13.15
N GLN A 382 19.26 -25.86 12.55
CA GLN A 382 18.63 -27.12 12.92
C GLN A 382 18.19 -27.18 14.39
N LYS A 383 17.75 -26.06 14.97
CA LYS A 383 17.33 -25.92 16.35
C LYS A 383 15.83 -25.98 16.52
N LEU A 384 15.35 -26.85 17.41
CA LEU A 384 13.98 -26.87 17.87
C LEU A 384 13.93 -26.33 19.30
N GLU A 385 13.01 -25.40 19.54
CA GLU A 385 12.68 -24.91 20.88
C GLU A 385 11.35 -25.54 21.31
N ILE A 386 11.35 -26.31 22.39
CA ILE A 386 10.23 -27.11 22.84
C ILE A 386 9.82 -26.66 24.24
N SER A 387 8.53 -26.40 24.44
CA SER A 387 7.91 -26.24 25.75
C SER A 387 7.53 -27.63 26.27
N VAL A 388 8.07 -28.01 27.43
CA VAL A 388 7.83 -29.33 28.06
C VAL A 388 6.38 -29.45 28.53
N ASP A 389 5.78 -30.63 28.33
CA ASP A 389 4.45 -30.94 28.85
C ASP A 389 4.56 -31.38 30.32
N SER A 390 3.57 -31.00 31.15
CA SER A 390 3.49 -31.30 32.58
C SER A 390 3.41 -32.79 32.96
N THR A 391 3.28 -33.67 31.98
CA THR A 391 3.20 -35.12 32.16
C THR A 391 4.50 -35.86 31.90
N ALA A 392 5.60 -35.14 31.67
CA ALA A 392 6.89 -35.78 31.37
C ALA A 392 7.35 -36.64 32.55
N SER A 393 7.65 -37.89 32.27
CA SER A 393 8.23 -38.86 33.25
C SER A 393 9.62 -39.32 32.83
N ASP A 394 10.18 -38.70 31.82
CA ASP A 394 11.51 -38.94 31.26
C ASP A 394 12.15 -37.62 30.79
N TYR A 395 13.39 -37.62 30.24
CA TYR A 395 14.03 -36.44 29.71
C TYR A 395 14.75 -36.77 28.40
N TRP A 396 14.98 -35.74 27.54
CA TRP A 396 15.75 -35.95 26.29
C TRP A 396 17.26 -36.09 26.55
N GLU A 397 17.87 -37.02 25.82
CA GLU A 397 19.30 -37.25 25.83
C GLU A 397 19.91 -37.02 24.41
N VAL A 398 21.18 -36.66 24.39
CA VAL A 398 21.95 -36.55 23.15
C VAL A 398 22.01 -37.94 22.49
N GLY A 399 21.67 -38.00 21.21
CA GLY A 399 21.55 -39.22 20.44
C GLY A 399 20.16 -39.82 20.35
N ASP A 400 19.18 -39.32 21.09
CA ASP A 400 17.77 -39.70 20.95
C ASP A 400 17.21 -39.25 19.61
N THR A 401 16.19 -39.98 19.17
CA THR A 401 15.37 -39.58 18.00
C THR A 401 14.12 -38.90 18.47
N ILE A 402 13.92 -37.66 18.08
CA ILE A 402 12.68 -36.92 18.30
C ILE A 402 11.72 -37.16 17.13
N THR A 403 10.44 -37.41 17.43
CA THR A 403 9.40 -37.67 16.43
C THR A 403 8.24 -36.71 16.61
N GLU A 404 7.78 -36.14 15.50
CA GLU A 404 6.62 -35.25 15.50
C GLU A 404 5.31 -36.03 15.57
N LEU A 405 4.38 -35.56 16.40
CA LEU A 405 3.01 -36.04 16.51
C LEU A 405 2.05 -34.92 16.14
N ALA A 406 1.00 -35.25 15.40
CA ALA A 406 -0.03 -34.29 15.07
C ALA A 406 -0.71 -33.75 16.34
N ASN A 407 -1.09 -32.46 16.30
CA ASN A 407 -1.86 -31.84 17.38
C ASN A 407 -3.34 -32.21 17.24
N ASN A 408 -3.85 -33.00 18.10
CA ASN A 408 -5.27 -33.42 18.18
C ASN A 408 -5.99 -32.61 19.27
N ALA A 409 -6.45 -31.40 18.94
CA ALA A 409 -7.21 -30.52 19.86
C ALA A 409 -6.52 -30.33 21.24
N GLY A 410 -5.22 -30.16 21.25
CA GLY A 410 -4.41 -29.94 22.45
C GLY A 410 -3.83 -31.22 23.08
N SER A 411 -3.93 -32.35 22.41
CA SER A 411 -3.35 -33.63 22.87
C SER A 411 -2.49 -34.27 21.75
N PRO A 412 -1.46 -35.04 22.10
CA PRO A 412 -0.62 -35.74 21.12
C PRO A 412 -1.44 -36.70 20.24
N GLY A 413 -1.33 -36.58 18.94
CA GLY A 413 -1.98 -37.43 17.93
C GLY A 413 -1.07 -38.54 17.42
N SER A 414 -1.29 -38.96 16.17
CA SER A 414 -0.46 -39.97 15.48
C SER A 414 0.83 -39.35 14.97
N ALA A 415 1.89 -40.14 14.81
CA ALA A 415 3.14 -39.70 14.24
C ALA A 415 2.94 -39.19 12.79
N THR A 416 3.51 -38.04 12.47
CA THR A 416 3.40 -37.41 11.14
C THR A 416 4.43 -38.00 10.15
N GLY A 417 5.41 -38.76 10.64
CA GLY A 417 6.54 -39.26 9.87
C GLY A 417 7.77 -38.34 9.89
N THR A 418 7.64 -37.14 10.45
CA THR A 418 8.76 -36.23 10.65
C THR A 418 9.57 -36.63 11.87
N SER A 419 10.88 -36.76 11.74
CA SER A 419 11.80 -37.12 12.85
C SER A 419 13.19 -36.57 12.63
N GLY A 420 13.97 -36.48 13.72
CA GLY A 420 15.35 -36.05 13.67
C GLY A 420 16.13 -36.55 14.90
N LYS A 421 17.46 -36.67 14.75
CA LYS A 421 18.33 -37.13 15.84
C LYS A 421 18.96 -35.95 16.58
N ILE A 422 18.96 -35.99 17.91
CA ILE A 422 19.43 -34.91 18.79
C ILE A 422 20.96 -34.90 18.84
N LEU A 423 21.58 -33.80 18.47
CA LEU A 423 23.03 -33.55 18.54
C LEU A 423 23.43 -32.86 19.86
N SER A 424 22.62 -31.88 20.31
CA SER A 424 22.86 -31.16 21.57
C SER A 424 21.59 -30.69 22.20
N ILE A 425 21.61 -30.45 23.51
CA ILE A 425 20.46 -30.03 24.31
C ILE A 425 20.89 -28.85 25.16
N SER A 426 20.04 -27.78 25.16
CA SER A 426 20.14 -26.65 26.07
C SER A 426 18.81 -26.49 26.81
N ARG A 427 18.86 -26.39 28.15
CA ARG A 427 17.68 -26.18 28.98
C ARG A 427 17.66 -24.75 29.46
N GLU A 428 16.76 -23.93 28.93
CA GLU A 428 16.76 -22.50 29.11
C GLU A 428 15.58 -22.02 29.96
N LEU A 429 15.90 -21.58 31.18
CA LEU A 429 14.94 -20.94 32.10
C LEU A 429 15.13 -19.42 32.01
N ARG A 430 14.17 -18.73 31.46
CA ARG A 430 14.13 -17.26 31.42
C ARG A 430 13.43 -16.76 32.67
N VAL A 431 14.04 -15.77 33.32
CA VAL A 431 13.59 -15.28 34.65
C VAL A 431 13.43 -13.76 34.64
N SER A 432 12.36 -13.28 35.26
CA SER A 432 12.15 -11.86 35.55
C SER A 432 12.33 -11.63 37.05
N LEU A 433 13.29 -10.78 37.39
CA LEU A 433 13.65 -10.52 38.78
C LEU A 433 12.80 -9.39 39.38
N ASN A 434 12.62 -9.41 40.69
CA ASN A 434 12.02 -8.32 41.43
C ASN A 434 12.94 -7.08 41.43
N LYS A 435 12.39 -5.88 41.48
CA LYS A 435 13.09 -4.59 41.33
C LYS A 435 14.40 -4.49 42.16
N THR A 436 14.42 -5.10 43.34
CA THR A 436 15.56 -5.03 44.28
C THR A 436 16.40 -6.30 44.33
N SER A 437 16.06 -7.31 43.53
CA SER A 437 16.79 -8.59 43.53
C SER A 437 18.12 -8.49 42.81
N PRO A 438 19.21 -9.06 43.38
CA PRO A 438 20.43 -9.26 42.62
C PRO A 438 20.23 -10.24 41.47
N LEU A 439 21.20 -10.26 40.54
CA LEU A 439 21.24 -11.20 39.43
C LEU A 439 21.69 -12.59 39.88
N PHE A 440 21.12 -13.65 39.31
CA PHE A 440 21.66 -15.02 39.47
C PHE A 440 23.08 -15.10 38.90
N GLN A 441 23.90 -15.93 39.52
CA GLN A 441 25.25 -16.27 39.10
C GLN A 441 25.32 -17.76 38.72
N ALA A 442 26.29 -18.10 37.86
CA ALA A 442 26.54 -19.50 37.54
C ALA A 442 26.78 -20.37 38.79
N ASN A 443 26.31 -21.58 38.75
CA ASN A 443 26.34 -22.58 39.84
C ASN A 443 25.45 -22.23 41.07
N GLN A 444 24.58 -21.25 40.96
CA GLN A 444 23.54 -21.02 41.98
C GLN A 444 22.34 -21.94 41.72
N THR A 445 21.64 -22.28 42.78
CA THR A 445 20.50 -23.17 42.71
C THR A 445 19.21 -22.36 42.65
N VAL A 446 18.39 -22.63 41.66
CA VAL A 446 17.05 -22.07 41.57
C VAL A 446 16.07 -22.96 42.30
N VAL A 447 15.29 -22.39 43.17
CA VAL A 447 14.19 -23.07 43.89
C VAL A 447 12.86 -22.48 43.40
N ASP A 448 11.96 -23.32 42.90
CA ASP A 448 10.59 -22.93 42.60
C ASP A 448 9.67 -23.11 43.84
N GLY A 449 8.45 -22.53 43.77
CA GLY A 449 7.46 -22.64 44.84
C GLY A 449 7.02 -24.08 45.17
N ASN A 450 7.31 -25.04 44.30
CA ASN A 450 7.00 -26.48 44.46
C ASN A 450 8.19 -27.29 45.02
N ALA A 451 9.24 -26.59 45.46
CA ALA A 451 10.48 -27.15 46.02
C ALA A 451 11.37 -27.92 45.03
N ALA A 452 11.18 -27.79 43.75
CA ALA A 452 12.16 -28.25 42.78
C ALA A 452 13.45 -27.45 42.94
N THR A 453 14.59 -28.15 42.97
CA THR A 453 15.91 -27.55 43.21
C THR A 453 16.78 -27.84 42.00
N VAL A 454 17.09 -26.83 41.22
CA VAL A 454 17.84 -26.94 39.94
C VAL A 454 19.09 -26.08 39.99
N SER A 455 20.20 -26.58 39.51
CA SER A 455 21.42 -25.80 39.40
C SER A 455 21.49 -25.09 38.03
N ALA A 456 21.74 -23.78 38.05
CA ALA A 456 22.05 -23.00 36.85
C ALA A 456 23.55 -23.17 36.51
N VAL A 457 23.88 -23.91 35.47
CA VAL A 457 25.28 -24.18 35.06
C VAL A 457 25.93 -22.94 34.42
N ALA A 458 25.14 -22.13 33.73
CA ALA A 458 25.56 -20.87 33.15
C ALA A 458 24.41 -19.84 33.19
N VAL A 459 24.74 -18.58 33.07
CA VAL A 459 23.79 -17.46 33.08
C VAL A 459 24.16 -16.47 31.99
N ALA A 460 23.18 -15.94 31.28
CA ALA A 460 23.36 -14.90 30.28
C ALA A 460 22.26 -13.84 30.38
N SER A 461 22.49 -12.69 29.79
CA SER A 461 21.44 -11.69 29.58
C SER A 461 20.51 -12.17 28.47
N ASP A 462 19.22 -12.15 28.72
CA ASP A 462 18.23 -12.53 27.71
C ASP A 462 18.23 -11.56 26.52
N TYR A 463 18.31 -10.26 26.78
CA TYR A 463 18.19 -9.21 25.76
C TYR A 463 19.35 -9.23 24.73
N GLU A 464 20.54 -9.63 25.11
CA GLU A 464 21.70 -9.64 24.19
C GLU A 464 21.54 -10.64 23.05
N SER A 465 20.77 -11.69 23.24
CA SER A 465 20.50 -12.69 22.21
C SER A 465 19.17 -12.48 21.48
N ARG A 466 18.32 -11.55 21.95
CA ARG A 466 16.95 -11.38 21.49
C ARG A 466 16.86 -10.90 20.03
N PRO A 467 16.28 -11.69 19.11
CA PRO A 467 16.16 -11.31 17.69
C PRO A 467 14.93 -10.42 17.46
N TYR A 468 14.97 -9.59 16.40
CA TYR A 468 13.79 -8.91 15.88
C TYR A 468 13.41 -9.34 14.45
N GLY A 469 14.30 -9.99 13.71
CA GLY A 469 14.06 -10.54 12.38
C GLY A 469 15.35 -10.91 11.67
N GLN A 470 15.31 -11.91 10.79
CA GLN A 470 16.42 -12.34 9.90
C GLN A 470 17.81 -12.43 10.59
N GLY A 471 17.87 -12.94 11.81
CA GLY A 471 19.11 -13.04 12.58
C GLY A 471 19.61 -11.76 13.24
N GLU A 472 18.97 -10.63 12.98
CA GLU A 472 19.31 -9.34 13.58
C GLU A 472 18.79 -9.23 15.01
N LYS A 473 19.58 -8.61 15.89
CA LYS A 473 19.33 -8.55 17.33
C LYS A 473 18.95 -7.16 17.80
N TRP A 474 18.03 -7.08 18.77
CA TRP A 474 17.59 -5.83 19.38
C TRP A 474 18.71 -4.99 19.98
N ILE A 475 19.75 -5.63 20.52
CA ILE A 475 20.89 -4.91 21.10
C ILE A 475 21.61 -4.02 20.06
N ASN A 476 21.53 -4.35 18.79
CA ASN A 476 22.07 -3.53 17.69
C ASN A 476 21.20 -2.29 17.41
N ILE A 477 19.95 -2.28 17.85
CA ILE A 477 19.01 -1.18 17.66
C ILE A 477 19.06 -0.20 18.85
N ALA A 478 18.92 -0.74 20.08
CA ALA A 478 18.94 0.03 21.32
C ALA A 478 19.28 -0.85 22.53
N PRO A 479 19.72 -0.28 23.64
CA PRO A 479 19.84 -0.96 24.92
C PRO A 479 18.48 -1.50 25.38
N ARG A 480 18.53 -2.51 26.26
CA ARG A 480 17.30 -3.11 26.81
C ARG A 480 16.32 -2.05 27.35
N PRO A 481 15.04 -2.11 27.01
CA PRO A 481 14.03 -1.25 27.62
C PRO A 481 13.97 -1.52 29.12
N GLY A 482 13.84 -0.47 29.90
CA GLY A 482 13.82 -0.58 31.35
C GLY A 482 12.69 0.23 31.96
N THR A 483 13.06 1.12 32.88
CA THR A 483 12.14 2.04 33.56
C THR A 483 12.49 3.46 33.16
N SER A 484 11.52 4.28 32.75
CA SER A 484 11.75 5.70 32.51
C SER A 484 12.02 6.45 33.82
N ALA A 485 12.78 7.56 33.72
CA ALA A 485 12.99 8.41 34.89
C ALA A 485 11.66 8.92 35.48
N TRP A 486 10.68 9.20 34.60
CA TRP A 486 9.34 9.62 35.02
C TRP A 486 8.61 8.56 35.86
N ALA A 487 8.69 7.29 35.45
CA ALA A 487 8.08 6.18 36.17
C ALA A 487 8.86 5.88 37.47
N ASP A 488 10.19 5.88 37.43
CA ASP A 488 11.01 5.57 38.60
C ASP A 488 10.79 6.56 39.75
N GLU A 489 10.73 7.85 39.45
CA GLU A 489 10.41 8.91 40.42
C GLU A 489 9.02 8.74 41.07
N ARG A 490 8.10 8.02 40.41
CA ARG A 490 6.71 7.78 40.84
C ARG A 490 6.46 6.36 41.31
N GLY A 491 7.53 5.62 41.58
CA GLY A 491 7.45 4.24 42.05
C GLY A 491 7.08 3.21 40.96
N GLY A 492 6.99 3.63 39.69
CA GLY A 492 6.72 2.75 38.56
C GLY A 492 7.92 1.88 38.20
N TYR A 493 7.69 0.85 37.39
CA TYR A 493 8.71 -0.09 36.96
C TYR A 493 8.38 -0.73 35.61
N ARG A 494 9.41 -0.98 34.79
CA ARG A 494 9.32 -1.67 33.48
C ARG A 494 8.35 -1.05 32.47
N ASP A 495 8.23 0.28 32.48
CA ASP A 495 7.28 0.98 31.59
C ASP A 495 7.79 1.13 30.17
N LEU A 496 9.10 0.97 29.89
CA LEU A 496 9.66 1.20 28.54
C LEU A 496 9.50 0.01 27.59
N LEU A 497 9.37 0.35 26.31
CA LEU A 497 9.34 -0.59 25.19
C LEU A 497 10.01 0.02 23.95
N HIS A 498 10.30 -0.81 22.96
CA HIS A 498 10.76 -0.40 21.64
C HIS A 498 9.81 -0.93 20.57
N VAL A 499 9.63 -0.15 19.51
CA VAL A 499 8.81 -0.51 18.35
C VAL A 499 9.63 -0.32 17.08
N LEU A 500 9.63 -1.32 16.21
CA LEU A 500 10.18 -1.25 14.86
C LEU A 500 9.08 -1.45 13.84
N VAL A 501 9.17 -0.75 12.73
CA VAL A 501 8.36 -1.00 11.54
C VAL A 501 9.28 -1.46 10.43
N LEU A 502 9.01 -2.64 9.89
CA LEU A 502 9.82 -3.29 8.85
C LEU A 502 9.01 -3.45 7.56
N ASP A 503 9.71 -3.45 6.43
CA ASP A 503 9.18 -3.87 5.14
C ASP A 503 9.37 -5.38 4.99
N GLY A 504 8.40 -6.17 5.39
CA GLY A 504 8.53 -7.64 5.48
C GLY A 504 8.90 -8.29 4.16
N ASP A 505 8.18 -7.98 3.10
CA ASP A 505 8.31 -8.60 1.79
C ASP A 505 9.14 -7.76 0.81
N GLY A 506 9.57 -6.58 1.23
CA GLY A 506 10.33 -5.66 0.38
C GLY A 506 9.47 -4.88 -0.63
N ALA A 507 8.15 -4.89 -0.51
CA ALA A 507 7.26 -4.21 -1.46
C ALA A 507 7.44 -2.68 -1.47
N LEU A 508 7.87 -2.09 -0.35
CA LEU A 508 8.09 -0.65 -0.21
C LEU A 508 9.51 -0.22 -0.59
N THR A 509 10.51 -0.98 -0.19
CA THR A 509 11.92 -0.62 -0.34
C THR A 509 12.66 -1.41 -1.41
N GLY A 510 12.10 -2.55 -1.83
CA GLY A 510 12.76 -3.53 -2.69
C GLY A 510 13.64 -4.53 -1.92
N THR A 511 13.75 -4.40 -0.59
CA THR A 511 14.57 -5.28 0.25
C THR A 511 13.71 -5.86 1.37
N PRO A 512 13.45 -7.17 1.37
CA PRO A 512 12.72 -7.83 2.44
C PRO A 512 13.39 -7.63 3.80
N GLY A 513 12.60 -7.36 4.84
CA GLY A 513 13.08 -7.13 6.20
C GLY A 513 13.73 -5.77 6.45
N ALA A 514 13.71 -4.86 5.48
CA ALA A 514 14.28 -3.51 5.64
C ALA A 514 13.62 -2.72 6.78
N LEU A 515 14.43 -2.08 7.62
CA LEU A 515 13.95 -1.22 8.68
C LEU A 515 13.41 0.10 8.10
N LEU A 516 12.11 0.36 8.30
CA LEU A 516 11.45 1.59 7.88
C LEU A 516 11.48 2.65 8.97
N GLU A 517 11.07 2.29 10.20
CA GLU A 517 11.04 3.20 11.35
C GLU A 517 11.48 2.49 12.62
N LYS A 518 12.09 3.26 13.50
CA LYS A 518 12.44 2.80 14.85
C LYS A 518 12.01 3.81 15.90
N PHE A 519 11.35 3.32 16.92
CA PHE A 519 10.93 4.07 18.09
C PHE A 519 11.46 3.37 19.33
N THR A 520 12.31 4.04 20.06
CA THR A 520 12.98 3.45 21.22
C THR A 520 12.64 4.18 22.48
N ASN A 521 12.60 3.47 23.62
CA ASN A 521 12.32 4.04 24.95
C ASN A 521 10.97 4.75 25.02
N LEU A 522 9.93 4.16 24.41
CA LEU A 522 8.56 4.60 24.57
C LEU A 522 7.98 4.04 25.86
N SER A 523 7.07 4.76 26.50
CA SER A 523 6.43 4.30 27.74
C SER A 523 5.08 3.64 27.49
N LYS A 524 4.79 2.57 28.22
CA LYS A 524 3.47 1.93 28.31
C LYS A 524 2.48 2.77 29.13
N GLY A 525 2.99 3.72 29.94
CA GLY A 525 2.19 4.61 30.79
C GLY A 525 1.68 5.83 30.04
N SER A 526 0.37 6.08 30.14
CA SER A 526 -0.29 7.18 29.42
C SER A 526 0.09 8.58 29.93
N ASP A 527 0.58 8.70 31.15
CA ASP A 527 1.00 9.96 31.80
C ASP A 527 2.52 10.17 31.77
N ALA A 528 3.28 9.29 31.14
CA ALA A 528 4.72 9.37 31.06
C ALA A 528 5.20 10.55 30.18
N LYS A 529 6.17 11.30 30.69
CA LYS A 529 6.75 12.46 29.99
C LYS A 529 8.26 12.43 29.98
N SER A 530 8.82 13.00 28.94
CA SER A 530 10.25 13.29 28.87
C SER A 530 10.63 14.46 29.81
N PRO A 531 11.92 14.67 30.13
CA PRO A 531 12.36 15.84 30.88
C PRO A 531 11.97 17.19 30.23
N GLN A 532 11.70 17.20 28.92
CA GLN A 532 11.24 18.37 28.17
C GLN A 532 9.71 18.54 28.22
N GLY A 533 8.98 17.61 28.82
CA GLY A 533 7.52 17.62 28.92
C GLY A 533 6.76 16.99 27.76
N GLU A 534 7.45 16.43 26.77
CA GLU A 534 6.83 15.70 25.66
C GLU A 534 6.27 14.34 26.15
N SER A 535 5.17 13.89 25.55
CA SER A 535 4.62 12.56 25.83
C SER A 535 5.63 11.48 25.44
N LEU A 536 5.89 10.54 26.35
CA LEU A 536 6.61 9.30 26.09
C LEU A 536 5.64 8.16 25.80
N TYR A 537 4.33 8.37 25.97
CA TYR A 537 3.33 7.33 25.76
C TYR A 537 3.38 6.83 24.33
N TYR A 538 3.56 5.52 24.17
CA TYR A 538 3.81 4.91 22.86
C TYR A 538 2.70 5.17 21.85
N VAL A 539 1.43 5.20 22.29
CA VAL A 539 0.28 5.48 21.42
C VAL A 539 0.38 6.89 20.84
N ASP A 540 0.63 7.90 21.67
CA ASP A 540 0.71 9.29 21.23
C ASP A 540 1.93 9.52 20.34
N VAL A 541 3.06 8.91 20.69
CA VAL A 541 4.30 9.08 19.90
C VAL A 541 4.14 8.45 18.53
N LEU A 542 3.59 7.24 18.44
CA LEU A 542 3.39 6.55 17.17
C LEU A 542 2.35 7.26 16.30
N MET A 543 1.24 7.72 16.88
CA MET A 543 0.22 8.49 16.16
C MET A 543 0.82 9.74 15.48
N ASN A 544 1.65 10.48 16.21
CA ASN A 544 2.19 11.75 15.74
C ASN A 544 3.43 11.61 14.84
N LYS A 545 4.27 10.59 15.07
CA LYS A 545 5.58 10.47 14.43
C LYS A 545 5.66 9.35 13.37
N SER A 546 4.88 8.27 13.49
CA SER A 546 4.91 7.21 12.49
C SER A 546 4.28 7.65 11.18
N GLN A 547 4.90 7.28 10.07
CA GLN A 547 4.38 7.46 8.70
C GLN A 547 3.69 6.21 8.16
N TYR A 548 3.85 5.06 8.82
CA TYR A 548 3.43 3.77 8.30
C TYR A 548 2.30 3.10 9.06
N ILE A 549 2.17 3.34 10.37
CA ILE A 549 1.22 2.58 11.22
C ILE A 549 0.33 3.48 12.08
N TYR A 550 -0.88 2.95 12.36
CA TYR A 550 -1.78 3.40 13.41
C TYR A 550 -1.88 2.34 14.51
N TRP A 551 -2.06 2.79 15.73
CA TRP A 551 -2.39 1.95 16.87
C TRP A 551 -3.89 1.66 16.92
N GLY A 552 -4.30 0.45 17.34
CA GLY A 552 -5.71 0.05 17.47
C GLY A 552 -6.13 -0.40 18.87
N SER A 553 -5.30 -1.20 19.52
CA SER A 553 -5.57 -1.69 20.89
C SER A 553 -4.27 -2.03 21.60
N HIS A 554 -4.32 -2.10 22.92
CA HIS A 554 -3.19 -2.52 23.75
C HIS A 554 -2.85 -3.99 23.55
N GLU A 555 -1.58 -4.29 23.78
CA GLU A 555 -1.12 -5.67 23.84
C GLU A 555 -1.87 -6.44 24.93
N THR A 556 -2.28 -7.66 24.63
CA THR A 556 -2.67 -8.62 25.66
C THR A 556 -1.41 -9.15 26.33
N ALA A 557 -0.86 -8.34 27.20
CA ALA A 557 0.29 -8.74 28.00
C ALA A 557 -0.22 -9.38 29.26
N ASN A 558 0.25 -10.56 29.61
CA ASN A 558 0.20 -11.00 30.95
C ASN A 558 0.94 -12.32 31.15
N ILE A 559 2.22 -12.23 31.47
CA ILE A 559 2.96 -13.38 32.00
C ILE A 559 2.66 -13.55 33.47
N PHE A 560 2.36 -12.43 34.14
CA PHE A 560 2.07 -12.42 35.56
C PHE A 560 0.62 -12.04 35.74
N ASP A 561 -0.26 -13.04 35.97
CA ASP A 561 -1.65 -12.80 36.30
C ASP A 561 -1.75 -11.89 37.52
N ARG A 562 -2.06 -10.63 37.31
CA ARG A 562 -2.39 -9.66 38.34
C ARG A 562 -3.90 -9.60 38.45
N SER A 563 -4.47 -10.66 38.98
CA SER A 563 -5.89 -10.74 39.30
C SER A 563 -6.29 -9.56 40.16
N GLY A 564 -7.03 -8.61 39.59
CA GLY A 564 -7.63 -7.51 40.34
C GLY A 564 -7.64 -6.14 39.71
N THR A 565 -7.00 -5.92 38.58
CA THR A 565 -7.15 -4.69 37.76
C THR A 565 -7.74 -5.06 36.44
N ALA A 566 -8.94 -4.60 36.17
CA ALA A 566 -9.70 -4.85 34.95
C ALA A 566 -9.09 -4.16 33.71
N ASP A 567 -8.03 -3.39 33.89
CA ASP A 567 -7.25 -2.79 32.84
C ASP A 567 -5.88 -3.46 32.85
N GLY A 568 -5.49 -4.05 31.71
CA GLY A 568 -4.11 -4.40 31.46
C GLY A 568 -3.23 -3.20 31.85
N SER A 569 -2.03 -3.45 32.34
CA SER A 569 -1.19 -2.37 32.88
C SER A 569 -0.78 -1.32 31.82
N TRP A 570 -0.88 -1.67 30.56
CA TRP A 570 -0.61 -0.79 29.41
C TRP A 570 -1.71 0.28 29.29
N GLY A 571 -1.31 1.53 29.06
CA GLY A 571 -2.22 2.67 28.99
C GLY A 571 -2.64 3.28 30.34
N GLY A 572 -2.29 2.64 31.45
CA GLY A 572 -2.52 3.20 32.78
C GLY A 572 -1.47 4.21 33.24
N SER A 573 -1.71 4.85 34.42
CA SER A 573 -0.73 5.76 35.02
C SER A 573 0.50 4.99 35.52
N VAL A 574 1.67 5.63 35.46
CA VAL A 574 2.95 5.06 35.92
C VAL A 574 3.05 4.97 37.45
N VAL A 575 2.20 5.66 38.22
CA VAL A 575 2.31 5.79 39.68
C VAL A 575 2.19 4.43 40.38
N ASN A 576 3.26 4.02 41.09
CA ASN A 576 3.36 2.77 41.81
C ASN A 576 2.96 1.51 41.00
N ARG A 577 3.18 1.54 39.70
CA ARG A 577 2.80 0.45 38.78
C ARG A 577 4.03 -0.27 38.27
N ASP A 578 3.99 -1.59 38.35
CA ASP A 578 4.89 -2.46 37.55
C ASP A 578 4.14 -2.91 36.33
N PHE A 579 4.65 -2.56 35.13
CA PHE A 579 3.97 -2.81 33.88
C PHE A 579 4.12 -4.27 33.44
N ASP A 580 3.05 -4.83 32.89
CA ASP A 580 3.04 -6.18 32.37
C ASP A 580 4.08 -6.36 31.27
N LEU A 581 4.74 -7.49 31.32
CA LEU A 581 5.67 -7.91 30.29
C LEU A 581 4.91 -8.47 29.08
N LEU A 582 5.46 -8.27 27.89
CA LEU A 582 4.91 -8.87 26.68
C LEU A 582 4.83 -10.39 26.84
N LYS A 583 3.62 -10.91 26.72
CA LYS A 583 3.40 -12.33 26.65
C LYS A 583 3.54 -12.75 25.19
N SER A 584 4.39 -13.74 24.95
CA SER A 584 4.38 -14.43 23.69
C SER A 584 3.45 -15.63 23.81
N ASP A 585 2.22 -15.49 23.46
CA ASP A 585 1.41 -16.63 23.10
C ASP A 585 1.56 -16.88 21.58
N GLY A 586 1.61 -18.16 21.20
CA GLY A 586 1.81 -18.54 19.81
C GLY A 586 0.73 -18.08 18.84
N ALA A 587 -0.36 -17.51 19.35
CA ALA A 587 -1.41 -16.91 18.56
C ALA A 587 -0.99 -15.59 17.90
N LEU A 588 0.08 -14.96 18.36
CA LEU A 588 0.55 -13.67 17.85
C LEU A 588 1.53 -13.79 16.68
N TYR A 589 2.09 -14.93 16.44
CA TYR A 589 2.62 -15.27 15.15
C TYR A 589 1.45 -15.68 14.28
N GLY A 590 0.60 -14.67 14.00
CA GLY A 590 -0.59 -14.83 13.19
C GLY A 590 -0.24 -15.56 11.93
N GLY A 591 -0.82 -16.74 11.81
CA GLY A 591 -0.71 -17.63 10.70
C GLY A 591 0.69 -17.65 10.15
N ASP A 592 1.30 -18.79 10.26
CA ASP A 592 2.49 -19.05 9.49
C ASP A 592 2.46 -18.29 8.18
N ASP A 593 3.26 -17.26 8.09
CA ASP A 593 3.51 -16.62 6.83
C ASP A 593 4.46 -17.50 5.98
N THR A 594 4.19 -18.79 6.01
CA THR A 594 4.76 -19.75 5.08
C THR A 594 3.97 -19.79 3.78
N SER A 595 2.80 -19.13 3.75
CA SER A 595 1.99 -19.02 2.58
C SER A 595 2.45 -17.84 1.72
N GLY A 596 3.37 -18.08 0.81
CA GLY A 596 3.82 -17.11 -0.18
C GLY A 596 5.33 -16.90 -0.24
N LEU A 597 6.08 -17.48 0.68
CA LEU A 597 7.53 -17.53 0.58
C LEU A 597 7.95 -18.82 -0.13
N ASP A 598 8.95 -18.71 -1.00
CA ASP A 598 9.66 -19.84 -1.60
C ASP A 598 9.81 -20.94 -0.56
N PRO A 599 9.40 -22.19 -0.83
CA PRO A 599 9.57 -23.32 0.09
C PRO A 599 11.02 -23.52 0.56
N ASN A 600 11.98 -22.89 -0.11
CA ASN A 600 13.40 -22.90 0.24
C ASN A 600 13.83 -21.72 1.13
N SER A 601 12.99 -20.73 1.32
CA SER A 601 13.19 -19.59 2.24
C SER A 601 12.28 -19.68 3.43
N ILE A 602 12.30 -20.77 4.18
CA ILE A 602 11.52 -20.91 5.39
C ILE A 602 12.11 -19.99 6.46
N PRO A 603 11.39 -18.91 6.84
CA PRO A 603 11.81 -18.11 7.97
C PRO A 603 11.79 -18.97 9.23
N VAL A 604 12.57 -18.59 10.18
CA VAL A 604 12.52 -19.14 11.54
C VAL A 604 11.05 -19.10 11.99
N ILE A 605 10.41 -20.26 12.11
CA ILE A 605 9.08 -20.38 12.63
C ILE A 605 9.15 -19.92 14.08
N GLY A 606 8.53 -18.76 14.34
CA GLY A 606 8.23 -18.21 15.63
C GLY A 606 9.28 -18.33 16.73
N THR A 607 10.02 -17.28 16.97
CA THR A 607 10.60 -17.12 18.31
C THR A 607 9.46 -16.68 19.25
N LYS A 608 8.68 -17.60 19.74
CA LYS A 608 7.91 -17.36 20.94
C LYS A 608 8.90 -17.00 22.05
N ASN A 609 8.61 -15.94 22.78
CA ASN A 609 8.96 -15.86 24.18
C ASN A 609 10.15 -15.05 24.61
N ASN A 610 10.64 -14.11 23.91
CA ASN A 610 11.76 -13.38 24.48
C ASN A 610 11.48 -11.91 24.72
N GLY A 611 10.21 -11.58 25.14
CA GLY A 611 9.81 -10.18 25.27
C GLY A 611 9.83 -9.41 23.95
N SER A 612 9.67 -10.14 22.85
CA SER A 612 9.57 -9.58 21.50
C SER A 612 8.36 -10.20 20.80
N VAL A 613 7.52 -9.36 20.19
CA VAL A 613 6.33 -9.78 19.46
C VAL A 613 6.38 -9.17 18.08
N LYS A 614 6.02 -9.95 17.06
CA LYS A 614 6.02 -9.52 15.68
C LYS A 614 4.61 -9.63 15.10
N TYR A 615 4.12 -8.53 14.55
CA TYR A 615 2.83 -8.44 13.87
C TYR A 615 3.03 -8.31 12.38
N HIS A 616 2.28 -9.10 11.63
CA HIS A 616 2.21 -9.02 10.20
C HIS A 616 0.90 -8.36 9.79
N LEU A 617 0.94 -7.24 9.07
CA LEU A 617 -0.25 -6.57 8.60
C LEU A 617 -0.69 -7.20 7.28
N GLN A 618 -2.01 -7.44 7.16
CA GLN A 618 -2.65 -8.06 6.00
C GLN A 618 -4.02 -7.43 5.73
N GLY A 619 -4.66 -7.77 4.62
CA GLY A 619 -6.01 -7.31 4.31
C GLY A 619 -6.10 -5.92 3.72
N GLY A 620 -4.97 -5.30 3.43
CA GLY A 620 -4.94 -4.07 2.67
C GLY A 620 -5.36 -4.34 1.21
N VAL A 621 -6.27 -3.52 0.69
CA VAL A 621 -6.79 -3.64 -0.68
C VAL A 621 -6.70 -2.31 -1.38
N ASP A 622 -6.24 -2.34 -2.63
CA ASP A 622 -6.20 -1.16 -3.51
C ASP A 622 -7.59 -0.80 -4.04
N GLY A 623 -7.79 0.47 -4.33
CA GLY A 623 -9.02 0.98 -4.89
C GLY A 623 -8.75 1.97 -6.00
N TYR A 624 -8.46 1.46 -7.19
CA TYR A 624 -8.21 2.32 -8.36
C TYR A 624 -9.49 2.72 -9.09
N THR A 625 -10.56 1.95 -8.91
CA THR A 625 -11.88 2.30 -9.47
C THR A 625 -12.57 3.27 -8.53
N VAL A 626 -12.64 4.52 -8.94
CA VAL A 626 -13.30 5.58 -8.19
C VAL A 626 -14.64 5.88 -8.85
N ASP A 627 -15.71 5.83 -8.07
CA ASP A 627 -17.03 6.20 -8.56
C ASP A 627 -17.20 7.73 -8.68
N ARG A 628 -18.20 8.13 -9.46
CA ARG A 628 -18.50 9.56 -9.68
C ARG A 628 -18.75 10.32 -8.37
N PRO A 629 -19.61 9.84 -7.45
CA PRO A 629 -19.88 10.58 -6.21
C PRO A 629 -18.62 10.83 -5.38
N SER A 630 -17.77 9.82 -5.20
CA SER A 630 -16.53 9.94 -4.43
C SER A 630 -15.53 10.91 -5.07
N LEU A 631 -15.45 10.92 -6.40
CA LEU A 631 -14.60 11.86 -7.12
C LEU A 631 -15.10 13.30 -6.99
N LEU A 632 -16.40 13.51 -7.14
CA LEU A 632 -17.01 14.84 -7.01
C LEU A 632 -16.90 15.37 -5.57
N ALA A 633 -17.06 14.51 -4.55
CA ALA A 633 -16.85 14.86 -3.15
C ALA A 633 -15.39 15.29 -2.88
N GLY A 634 -14.41 14.64 -3.54
CA GLY A 634 -13.02 15.08 -3.46
C GLY A 634 -12.81 16.50 -4.03
N TYR A 635 -13.46 16.85 -5.12
CA TYR A 635 -13.42 18.21 -5.68
C TYR A 635 -14.13 19.23 -4.80
N ASP A 636 -15.17 18.85 -4.04
CA ASP A 636 -15.85 19.74 -3.10
C ASP A 636 -14.93 20.32 -2.03
N LEU A 637 -13.86 19.60 -1.66
CA LEU A 637 -12.85 20.10 -0.73
C LEU A 637 -12.13 21.36 -1.23
N PHE A 638 -12.18 21.66 -2.52
CA PHE A 638 -11.60 22.84 -3.14
C PHE A 638 -12.64 23.96 -3.40
N SER A 639 -13.88 23.78 -2.98
CA SER A 639 -14.96 24.75 -3.26
C SER A 639 -14.84 26.04 -2.47
N ASP A 640 -14.19 25.99 -1.28
CA ASP A 640 -14.04 27.15 -0.41
C ASP A 640 -12.76 27.93 -0.75
N ALA A 641 -12.93 29.17 -1.19
CA ALA A 641 -11.85 30.07 -1.55
C ALA A 641 -11.16 30.70 -0.32
N GLU A 642 -11.80 30.70 0.85
CA GLU A 642 -11.21 31.30 2.06
C GLU A 642 -10.19 30.40 2.75
N THR A 643 -10.43 29.08 2.71
CA THR A 643 -9.58 28.09 3.36
C THR A 643 -8.57 27.44 2.43
N GLN A 644 -8.87 27.40 1.11
CA GLN A 644 -8.02 26.72 0.12
C GLN A 644 -7.59 27.68 -0.99
N GLU A 645 -6.32 28.02 -1.00
CA GLU A 645 -5.68 28.74 -2.11
C GLU A 645 -5.44 27.78 -3.27
N VAL A 646 -6.10 28.04 -4.43
CA VAL A 646 -5.98 27.27 -5.67
C VAL A 646 -6.12 28.18 -6.84
N ASP A 647 -5.17 28.16 -7.77
CA ASP A 647 -5.18 29.00 -8.99
C ASP A 647 -5.70 28.21 -10.21
N TYR A 648 -5.44 26.89 -10.24
CA TYR A 648 -5.81 26.03 -11.34
C TYR A 648 -6.50 24.76 -10.83
N VAL A 649 -7.66 24.43 -11.38
CA VAL A 649 -8.36 23.17 -11.10
C VAL A 649 -8.26 22.27 -12.33
N LEU A 650 -7.56 21.15 -12.19
CA LEU A 650 -7.34 20.21 -13.28
C LEU A 650 -8.43 19.13 -13.26
N MET A 651 -9.04 18.89 -14.40
CA MET A 651 -9.93 17.74 -14.56
C MET A 651 -9.16 16.42 -14.44
N GLY A 652 -7.88 16.38 -14.85
CA GLY A 652 -7.15 15.13 -15.00
C GLY A 652 -7.74 14.28 -16.14
N PRO A 653 -7.66 12.93 -16.05
CA PRO A 653 -8.21 12.05 -17.07
C PRO A 653 -9.73 12.01 -17.11
N SER A 654 -10.29 11.54 -18.23
CA SER A 654 -11.70 11.20 -18.33
C SER A 654 -12.06 10.00 -17.46
N MET A 655 -13.34 9.83 -17.16
CA MET A 655 -13.87 8.64 -16.49
C MET A 655 -14.15 7.51 -17.50
N SER A 656 -14.57 6.37 -17.02
CA SER A 656 -14.84 5.17 -17.84
C SER A 656 -15.96 5.37 -18.87
N ASN A 657 -16.91 6.27 -18.59
CA ASN A 657 -18.01 6.57 -19.49
C ASN A 657 -18.19 8.09 -19.71
N MET A 658 -18.89 8.43 -20.80
CA MET A 658 -19.11 9.81 -21.23
C MET A 658 -19.91 10.63 -20.19
N SER A 659 -20.95 10.06 -19.63
CA SER A 659 -21.85 10.77 -18.69
C SER A 659 -21.13 11.20 -17.42
N ASP A 660 -20.32 10.30 -16.85
CA ASP A 660 -19.53 10.61 -15.65
C ASP A 660 -18.39 11.57 -15.96
N THR A 661 -17.82 11.49 -17.17
CA THR A 661 -16.80 12.45 -17.64
C THR A 661 -17.38 13.86 -17.76
N ILE A 662 -18.58 14.02 -18.33
CA ILE A 662 -19.28 15.31 -18.42
C ILE A 662 -19.57 15.85 -17.01
N ALA A 663 -20.08 15.01 -16.10
CA ALA A 663 -20.35 15.43 -14.73
C ALA A 663 -19.08 15.89 -13.99
N LYS A 664 -17.95 15.20 -14.18
CA LYS A 664 -16.65 15.60 -13.65
C LYS A 664 -16.16 16.93 -14.22
N ALA A 665 -16.19 17.07 -15.55
CA ALA A 665 -15.81 18.30 -16.24
C ALA A 665 -16.66 19.49 -15.80
N GLN A 666 -17.99 19.29 -15.70
CA GLN A 666 -18.92 20.33 -15.23
C GLN A 666 -18.64 20.74 -13.79
N LYS A 667 -18.33 19.78 -12.90
CA LYS A 667 -17.98 20.07 -11.51
C LYS A 667 -16.75 20.97 -11.38
N VAL A 668 -15.70 20.68 -12.16
CA VAL A 668 -14.47 21.47 -12.17
C VAL A 668 -14.75 22.90 -12.68
N ILE A 669 -15.59 23.04 -13.71
CA ILE A 669 -16.03 24.34 -14.25
C ILE A 669 -16.86 25.11 -13.21
N ASP A 670 -17.77 24.43 -12.53
CA ASP A 670 -18.66 25.04 -11.53
C ASP A 670 -17.86 25.57 -10.33
N ILE A 671 -16.86 24.84 -9.86
CA ILE A 671 -15.94 25.30 -8.81
C ILE A 671 -15.23 26.58 -9.24
N ALA A 672 -14.61 26.61 -10.41
CA ALA A 672 -13.92 27.81 -10.89
C ALA A 672 -14.87 28.99 -11.09
N SER A 673 -16.06 28.74 -11.62
CA SER A 673 -17.08 29.78 -11.87
C SER A 673 -17.70 30.32 -10.57
N THR A 674 -17.77 29.49 -9.51
CA THR A 674 -18.29 29.90 -8.21
C THR A 674 -17.26 30.66 -7.41
N ARG A 675 -16.04 30.15 -7.35
CA ARG A 675 -14.90 30.76 -6.63
C ARG A 675 -14.47 32.09 -7.26
N LYS A 676 -14.37 32.15 -8.58
CA LYS A 676 -13.93 33.31 -9.38
C LYS A 676 -12.47 33.75 -9.13
N ASP A 677 -11.68 32.95 -8.43
CA ASP A 677 -10.27 33.19 -8.13
C ASP A 677 -9.32 32.19 -8.85
N CYS A 678 -9.87 31.21 -9.54
CA CYS A 678 -9.11 30.15 -10.21
C CYS A 678 -9.64 29.84 -11.62
N MET A 679 -8.91 29.01 -12.36
CA MET A 679 -9.30 28.54 -13.69
C MET A 679 -9.34 27.03 -13.77
N ALA A 680 -10.34 26.50 -14.49
CA ALA A 680 -10.55 25.08 -14.74
C ALA A 680 -9.91 24.67 -16.08
N PHE A 681 -9.23 23.52 -16.12
CA PHE A 681 -8.62 22.96 -17.33
C PHE A 681 -9.21 21.59 -17.63
N VAL A 682 -9.77 21.43 -18.82
CA VAL A 682 -10.59 20.28 -19.22
C VAL A 682 -10.11 19.72 -20.55
N SER A 683 -9.78 18.42 -20.56
CA SER A 683 -9.48 17.66 -21.78
C SER A 683 -10.70 16.87 -22.29
N PRO A 684 -10.75 16.47 -23.55
CA PRO A 684 -11.86 15.71 -24.13
C PRO A 684 -11.96 14.30 -23.54
N TYR A 685 -13.09 13.64 -23.80
CA TYR A 685 -13.28 12.24 -23.43
C TYR A 685 -12.29 11.35 -24.18
N ARG A 686 -11.59 10.45 -23.46
CA ARG A 686 -10.48 9.66 -23.99
C ARG A 686 -10.87 8.81 -25.21
N ALA A 687 -12.01 8.14 -25.14
CA ALA A 687 -12.48 7.28 -26.23
C ALA A 687 -12.92 8.03 -27.49
N ASP A 688 -13.09 9.36 -27.42
CA ASP A 688 -13.38 10.20 -28.59
C ASP A 688 -12.10 10.66 -29.31
N VAL A 689 -10.93 10.42 -28.72
CA VAL A 689 -9.64 10.86 -29.27
C VAL A 689 -8.72 9.68 -29.59
N ILE A 690 -8.65 8.68 -28.69
CA ILE A 690 -7.70 7.59 -28.82
C ILE A 690 -8.37 6.36 -29.47
N GLY A 691 -7.71 5.81 -30.49
CA GLY A 691 -8.20 4.62 -31.20
C GLY A 691 -9.12 4.91 -32.39
N ILE A 692 -9.38 6.19 -32.68
CA ILE A 692 -10.19 6.59 -33.87
C ILE A 692 -9.25 6.91 -35.02
N PRO A 693 -9.37 6.24 -36.17
CA PRO A 693 -8.46 6.44 -37.29
C PRO A 693 -8.73 7.73 -38.10
N ASN A 694 -9.97 8.25 -38.11
CA ASN A 694 -10.37 9.42 -38.88
C ASN A 694 -10.30 10.70 -38.01
N VAL A 695 -9.46 11.63 -38.41
CA VAL A 695 -9.26 12.90 -37.68
C VAL A 695 -10.53 13.77 -37.68
N THR A 696 -11.33 13.75 -38.74
CA THR A 696 -12.59 14.50 -38.79
C THR A 696 -13.56 14.01 -37.74
N ASP A 697 -13.70 12.68 -37.55
CA ASP A 697 -14.57 12.08 -36.56
C ASP A 697 -14.10 12.42 -35.14
N ILE A 698 -12.77 12.46 -34.88
CA ILE A 698 -12.20 12.89 -33.59
C ILE A 698 -12.61 14.33 -33.32
N VAL A 699 -12.48 15.22 -34.30
CA VAL A 699 -12.84 16.65 -34.13
C VAL A 699 -14.32 16.82 -33.88
N ASP A 700 -15.18 16.11 -34.61
CA ASP A 700 -16.65 16.19 -34.44
C ASP A 700 -17.08 15.69 -33.06
N LYS A 701 -16.54 14.58 -32.59
CA LYS A 701 -16.79 14.03 -31.26
C LYS A 701 -16.27 14.96 -30.17
N THR A 702 -15.07 15.49 -30.31
CA THR A 702 -14.47 16.46 -29.38
C THR A 702 -15.35 17.70 -29.23
N ILE A 703 -15.83 18.27 -30.35
CA ILE A 703 -16.76 19.42 -30.34
C ILE A 703 -18.06 19.03 -29.64
N SER A 704 -18.65 17.88 -30.00
CA SER A 704 -19.89 17.38 -29.38
C SER A 704 -19.77 17.18 -27.88
N PHE A 705 -18.59 16.76 -27.37
CA PHE A 705 -18.34 16.65 -25.93
C PHE A 705 -18.35 18.02 -25.26
N PHE A 706 -17.60 19.01 -25.79
CA PHE A 706 -17.51 20.33 -25.19
C PHE A 706 -18.79 21.17 -25.33
N ASP A 707 -19.64 20.91 -26.32
CA ASP A 707 -20.95 21.56 -26.47
C ASP A 707 -21.93 21.22 -25.36
N GLN A 708 -21.72 20.11 -24.66
CA GLN A 708 -22.52 19.70 -23.50
C GLN A 708 -22.12 20.41 -22.20
N LEU A 709 -21.00 21.12 -22.19
CA LEU A 709 -20.47 21.80 -21.01
C LEU A 709 -20.89 23.26 -20.97
N SER A 710 -21.06 23.80 -19.75
CA SER A 710 -21.46 25.16 -19.53
C SER A 710 -20.43 26.17 -20.08
N SER A 711 -20.96 27.31 -20.57
CA SER A 711 -20.12 28.41 -21.00
C SER A 711 -19.53 29.16 -19.79
N SER A 712 -18.22 29.29 -19.73
CA SER A 712 -17.50 29.97 -18.65
C SER A 712 -16.20 30.61 -19.13
N SER A 713 -15.92 31.83 -18.71
CA SER A 713 -14.61 32.45 -18.90
C SER A 713 -13.54 31.93 -17.95
N TYR A 714 -13.93 31.15 -16.94
CA TYR A 714 -13.05 30.53 -15.96
C TYR A 714 -12.62 29.10 -16.34
N ALA A 715 -13.01 28.64 -17.55
CA ALA A 715 -12.61 27.31 -18.02
C ALA A 715 -11.81 27.40 -19.34
N VAL A 716 -10.96 26.41 -19.56
CA VAL A 716 -10.10 26.25 -20.73
C VAL A 716 -10.23 24.85 -21.26
N PHE A 717 -10.50 24.70 -22.56
CA PHE A 717 -10.67 23.41 -23.24
C PHE A 717 -9.48 23.12 -24.16
N ASP A 718 -8.98 21.89 -24.13
CA ASP A 718 -7.99 21.39 -25.07
C ASP A 718 -8.58 20.27 -25.95
N ASN A 719 -7.83 19.84 -26.96
CA ASN A 719 -8.31 18.88 -27.94
C ASN A 719 -7.61 17.53 -27.91
N ASN A 720 -6.64 17.27 -27.02
CA ASN A 720 -5.70 16.20 -27.32
C ASN A 720 -5.20 15.42 -26.10
N TYR A 721 -4.59 14.27 -26.43
CA TYR A 721 -3.77 13.45 -25.54
C TYR A 721 -2.35 13.40 -26.11
N LYS A 722 -1.36 13.52 -25.26
CA LYS A 722 0.06 13.37 -25.63
C LYS A 722 0.59 12.01 -25.23
N TYR A 723 1.56 11.50 -25.98
CA TYR A 723 2.23 10.24 -25.77
C TYR A 723 3.55 10.48 -25.04
N ILE A 724 3.71 9.87 -23.86
CA ILE A 724 4.89 10.03 -23.00
C ILE A 724 5.52 8.68 -22.70
N TYR A 725 6.77 8.69 -22.30
CA TYR A 725 7.46 7.52 -21.76
C TYR A 725 7.27 7.44 -20.25
N ASP A 726 6.67 6.35 -19.80
CA ASP A 726 6.55 6.00 -18.38
C ASP A 726 7.81 5.24 -17.94
N ARG A 727 8.73 5.96 -17.31
CA ARG A 727 10.02 5.42 -16.85
C ARG A 727 9.91 4.45 -15.68
N TYR A 728 8.77 4.41 -15.02
CA TYR A 728 8.54 3.53 -13.85
C TYR A 728 8.11 2.12 -14.27
N ASN A 729 7.43 2.02 -15.42
CA ASN A 729 6.89 0.77 -15.96
C ASN A 729 7.50 0.37 -17.31
N ASP A 730 8.46 1.15 -17.84
CA ASP A 730 9.13 0.95 -19.14
C ASP A 730 8.14 0.80 -20.30
N VAL A 731 7.13 1.66 -20.34
CA VAL A 731 6.08 1.66 -21.38
C VAL A 731 5.74 3.09 -21.82
N TYR A 732 5.20 3.20 -23.03
CA TYR A 732 4.68 4.47 -23.53
C TYR A 732 3.17 4.57 -23.30
N ARG A 733 2.70 5.76 -22.87
CA ARG A 733 1.30 5.97 -22.48
C ARG A 733 0.75 7.27 -23.04
N TYR A 734 -0.56 7.29 -23.34
CA TYR A 734 -1.30 8.51 -23.62
C TYR A 734 -1.85 9.11 -22.34
N ILE A 735 -1.63 10.40 -22.13
CA ILE A 735 -2.15 11.19 -21.02
C ILE A 735 -2.85 12.46 -21.52
N PRO A 736 -3.87 12.97 -20.79
CA PRO A 736 -4.55 14.20 -21.19
C PRO A 736 -3.64 15.44 -21.07
N CYS A 737 -3.92 16.47 -21.86
CA CYS A 737 -3.08 17.67 -21.94
C CYS A 737 -3.49 18.80 -20.99
N ASN A 738 -4.58 18.68 -20.21
CA ASN A 738 -5.06 19.76 -19.33
C ASN A 738 -4.01 20.24 -18.32
N ALA A 739 -3.23 19.33 -17.77
CA ALA A 739 -2.13 19.68 -16.87
C ALA A 739 -0.98 20.44 -17.55
N ASP A 740 -0.73 20.15 -18.82
CA ASP A 740 0.27 20.87 -19.60
C ASP A 740 -0.15 22.30 -19.90
N ILE A 741 -1.43 22.52 -20.23
CA ILE A 741 -1.91 23.87 -20.53
C ILE A 741 -1.89 24.72 -19.24
N ALA A 742 -2.30 24.17 -18.12
CA ALA A 742 -2.14 24.83 -16.83
C ALA A 742 -0.65 25.12 -16.52
N GLY A 743 0.23 24.16 -16.80
CA GLY A 743 1.67 24.30 -16.63
C GLY A 743 2.30 25.35 -17.55
N LEU A 744 1.86 25.45 -18.83
CA LEU A 744 2.27 26.50 -19.75
C LEU A 744 1.81 27.89 -19.28
N THR A 745 0.60 27.95 -18.73
CA THR A 745 0.04 29.14 -18.12
C THR A 745 0.87 29.61 -16.92
N LEU A 746 1.24 28.69 -16.05
CA LEU A 746 2.17 28.92 -14.95
C LEU A 746 3.55 29.36 -15.44
N SER A 747 4.15 28.62 -16.37
CA SER A 747 5.48 28.93 -16.91
C SER A 747 5.52 30.32 -17.55
N THR A 748 4.42 30.76 -18.14
CA THR A 748 4.30 32.12 -18.67
C THR A 748 4.33 33.15 -17.56
N THR A 749 3.68 32.89 -16.43
CA THR A 749 3.72 33.75 -15.24
C THR A 749 5.12 33.85 -14.64
N LEU A 750 5.80 32.72 -14.51
CA LEU A 750 7.15 32.66 -13.90
C LEU A 750 8.23 33.32 -14.76
N ASN A 751 8.12 33.25 -16.10
CA ASN A 751 9.14 33.75 -17.00
C ASN A 751 8.84 35.15 -17.56
N GLN A 752 7.57 35.57 -17.52
CA GLN A 752 7.12 36.87 -18.00
C GLN A 752 6.08 37.45 -17.05
N GLU A 753 4.85 37.56 -17.49
CA GLU A 753 3.75 38.10 -16.68
C GLU A 753 2.45 37.31 -16.96
N PRO A 754 1.51 37.26 -16.02
CA PRO A 754 0.29 36.49 -16.16
C PRO A 754 -0.62 36.91 -17.32
N TRP A 755 -0.52 38.12 -17.80
CA TRP A 755 -1.31 38.64 -18.92
C TRP A 755 -0.72 38.40 -20.31
N PHE A 756 0.37 37.65 -20.42
CA PHE A 756 0.82 37.16 -21.70
C PHE A 756 0.10 35.86 -22.07
N SER A 757 -0.17 35.68 -23.36
CA SER A 757 -0.76 34.43 -23.87
C SER A 757 0.19 33.26 -23.64
N PRO A 758 -0.28 32.13 -23.08
CA PRO A 758 0.52 30.92 -22.93
C PRO A 758 0.72 30.17 -24.24
N ALA A 759 0.05 30.56 -25.30
CA ALA A 759 0.06 29.92 -26.61
C ALA A 759 1.19 30.45 -27.52
N GLY A 760 1.44 29.73 -28.61
CA GLY A 760 2.37 30.09 -29.66
C GLY A 760 3.78 29.52 -29.53
N PHE A 761 4.61 29.71 -30.54
CA PHE A 761 5.92 29.06 -30.65
C PHE A 761 6.91 29.44 -29.55
N ASN A 762 6.81 30.64 -29.01
CA ASN A 762 7.73 31.11 -27.96
C ASN A 762 7.42 30.59 -26.55
N ARG A 763 6.18 30.26 -26.25
CA ARG A 763 5.71 29.92 -24.88
C ARG A 763 4.88 28.66 -24.80
N GLY A 764 4.19 28.31 -25.91
CA GLY A 764 3.22 27.23 -25.96
C GLY A 764 3.80 25.83 -26.20
N GLN A 765 5.11 25.63 -26.13
CA GLN A 765 5.74 24.34 -26.41
C GLN A 765 5.53 23.37 -25.20
N LEU A 766 4.88 22.23 -25.49
CA LEU A 766 4.63 21.19 -24.48
C LEU A 766 5.93 20.45 -24.13
N ARG A 767 6.14 20.23 -22.84
CA ARG A 767 7.27 19.45 -22.32
C ARG A 767 6.97 17.97 -22.33
N ASN A 768 8.01 17.14 -22.45
CA ASN A 768 7.94 15.68 -22.31
C ASN A 768 6.83 15.04 -23.19
N ALA A 769 6.75 15.42 -24.47
CA ALA A 769 5.77 14.88 -25.41
C ALA A 769 6.50 14.23 -26.60
N VAL A 770 6.29 12.92 -26.81
CA VAL A 770 6.87 12.18 -27.94
C VAL A 770 6.04 12.40 -29.21
N LYS A 771 4.71 12.30 -29.08
CA LYS A 771 3.74 12.56 -30.15
C LYS A 771 2.38 12.91 -29.58
N LEU A 772 1.49 13.40 -30.41
CA LEU A 772 0.07 13.56 -30.08
C LEU A 772 -0.75 12.34 -30.51
N ALA A 773 -1.94 12.19 -29.95
CA ALA A 773 -2.90 11.18 -30.40
C ALA A 773 -3.31 11.42 -31.86
N TYR A 774 -3.51 12.68 -32.23
CA TYR A 774 -3.70 13.11 -33.60
C TYR A 774 -3.16 14.53 -33.78
N SER A 775 -2.88 14.95 -35.03
CA SER A 775 -2.49 16.32 -35.33
C SER A 775 -3.55 16.97 -36.25
N PRO A 776 -4.27 18.02 -35.76
CA PRO A 776 -5.33 18.66 -36.52
C PRO A 776 -4.76 19.46 -37.70
N LEU A 777 -5.34 19.30 -38.91
CA LEU A 777 -5.09 20.11 -40.10
C LEU A 777 -5.66 21.53 -39.89
N LYS A 778 -5.40 22.43 -40.83
CA LYS A 778 -5.87 23.84 -40.75
C LYS A 778 -7.39 23.95 -40.59
N ASP A 779 -8.15 23.24 -41.41
CA ASP A 779 -9.62 23.21 -41.33
C ASP A 779 -10.12 22.69 -39.97
N HIS A 780 -9.50 21.61 -39.48
CA HIS A 780 -9.83 21.06 -38.16
C HIS A 780 -9.55 22.05 -37.04
N ARG A 781 -8.43 22.79 -37.12
CA ARG A 781 -8.10 23.85 -36.13
C ARG A 781 -9.10 24.98 -36.14
N ASP A 782 -9.51 25.43 -37.34
CA ASP A 782 -10.49 26.51 -37.48
C ASP A 782 -11.85 26.11 -36.85
N ARG A 783 -12.28 24.85 -37.05
CA ARG A 783 -13.48 24.29 -36.44
C ARG A 783 -13.39 24.17 -34.92
N LEU A 784 -12.29 23.60 -34.41
CA LEU A 784 -12.02 23.49 -32.96
C LEU A 784 -12.01 24.87 -32.32
N TYR A 785 -11.30 25.81 -32.89
CA TYR A 785 -11.17 27.16 -32.37
C TYR A 785 -12.50 27.92 -32.40
N ALA A 786 -13.34 27.71 -33.41
CA ALA A 786 -14.72 28.22 -33.42
C ALA A 786 -15.58 27.63 -32.28
N ALA A 787 -15.36 26.37 -31.95
CA ALA A 787 -16.00 25.64 -30.83
C ALA A 787 -15.38 25.89 -29.46
N ARG A 788 -14.56 26.92 -29.28
CA ARG A 788 -13.92 27.29 -28.00
C ARG A 788 -12.82 26.33 -27.53
N VAL A 789 -12.38 25.41 -28.38
CA VAL A 789 -11.37 24.41 -28.07
C VAL A 789 -10.00 24.88 -28.54
N ASN A 790 -9.00 24.85 -27.69
CA ASN A 790 -7.64 25.28 -28.04
C ASN A 790 -6.87 24.13 -28.71
N PRO A 791 -6.51 24.24 -29.97
CA PRO A 791 -5.81 23.17 -30.65
C PRO A 791 -4.35 23.07 -30.19
N ILE A 792 -3.95 21.84 -29.90
CA ILE A 792 -2.56 21.45 -29.69
C ILE A 792 -2.10 20.77 -30.98
N VAL A 793 -0.98 21.23 -31.55
CA VAL A 793 -0.55 20.89 -32.89
C VAL A 793 0.94 20.51 -32.89
N ALA A 794 1.28 19.46 -33.61
CA ALA A 794 2.68 19.13 -33.90
C ALA A 794 3.12 19.82 -35.20
N PHE A 795 4.06 20.76 -35.11
CA PHE A 795 4.63 21.45 -36.26
C PHE A 795 6.01 20.86 -36.57
N PRO A 796 6.28 20.51 -37.84
CA PRO A 796 7.61 20.06 -38.25
C PRO A 796 8.69 21.10 -37.93
N GLY A 797 9.70 20.70 -37.17
CA GLY A 797 10.80 21.57 -36.74
C GLY A 797 10.55 22.43 -35.51
N GLU A 798 9.30 22.65 -35.12
CA GLU A 798 8.93 23.51 -34.00
C GLU A 798 8.42 22.75 -32.79
N GLY A 799 8.13 21.42 -32.93
CA GLY A 799 7.65 20.57 -31.89
C GLY A 799 6.12 20.61 -31.69
N ILE A 800 5.69 20.23 -30.50
CA ILE A 800 4.26 20.18 -30.10
C ILE A 800 3.92 21.47 -29.38
N VAL A 801 2.96 22.22 -29.91
CA VAL A 801 2.67 23.58 -29.46
C VAL A 801 1.18 23.79 -29.21
N LEU A 802 0.85 24.45 -28.10
CA LEU A 802 -0.48 25.01 -27.87
C LEU A 802 -0.71 26.19 -28.86
N PHE A 803 -1.70 26.04 -29.76
CA PHE A 803 -1.95 27.01 -30.85
C PHE A 803 -3.34 27.66 -30.70
N GLY A 804 -3.75 27.96 -29.49
CA GLY A 804 -4.99 28.64 -29.13
C GLY A 804 -4.95 29.16 -27.72
N ASP A 805 -5.67 30.25 -27.46
CA ASP A 805 -5.71 30.91 -26.14
C ASP A 805 -7.14 31.34 -25.72
N LYS A 806 -8.16 30.63 -26.19
CA LYS A 806 -9.56 30.88 -25.82
C LYS A 806 -9.94 30.28 -24.49
N THR A 807 -10.80 31.00 -23.77
CA THR A 807 -11.59 30.42 -22.67
C THR A 807 -12.81 29.69 -23.22
N ALA A 808 -13.53 28.96 -22.37
CA ALA A 808 -14.76 28.23 -22.72
C ALA A 808 -15.99 29.16 -22.89
N LEU A 809 -15.81 30.47 -22.98
CA LEU A 809 -16.88 31.42 -23.13
C LEU A 809 -17.52 31.34 -24.54
N ALA A 810 -18.84 31.20 -24.61
CA ALA A 810 -19.56 30.95 -25.85
C ALA A 810 -19.85 32.22 -26.66
N TYR A 811 -19.70 33.40 -26.09
CA TYR A 811 -19.94 34.66 -26.75
C TYR A 811 -18.68 35.54 -26.80
N GLN A 812 -18.62 36.47 -27.73
CA GLN A 812 -17.49 37.41 -27.86
C GLN A 812 -17.47 38.38 -26.68
N SER A 813 -16.35 38.41 -25.98
CA SER A 813 -16.06 39.26 -24.85
C SER A 813 -14.55 39.44 -24.71
N ALA A 814 -14.12 40.44 -23.97
CA ALA A 814 -12.70 40.57 -23.59
C ALA A 814 -12.22 39.34 -22.80
N PHE A 815 -13.12 38.68 -22.07
CA PHE A 815 -12.84 37.48 -21.28
C PHE A 815 -12.88 36.15 -22.07
N ASP A 816 -13.02 36.20 -23.40
CA ASP A 816 -12.92 35.02 -24.24
C ASP A 816 -11.44 34.57 -24.44
N ARG A 817 -10.49 35.29 -23.86
CA ARG A 817 -9.05 35.00 -23.89
C ARG A 817 -8.50 34.62 -22.53
N ILE A 818 -7.63 33.60 -22.51
CA ILE A 818 -6.98 33.11 -21.30
C ILE A 818 -6.16 34.21 -20.64
N ASN A 819 -5.36 34.93 -21.40
CA ASN A 819 -4.47 35.98 -20.87
C ASN A 819 -5.25 37.15 -20.26
N VAL A 820 -6.40 37.53 -20.82
CA VAL A 820 -7.24 38.59 -20.27
C VAL A 820 -7.92 38.15 -18.96
N ARG A 821 -8.49 36.94 -18.96
CA ARG A 821 -9.08 36.39 -17.74
C ARG A 821 -8.05 36.31 -16.62
N ARG A 822 -6.84 35.87 -16.91
CA ARG A 822 -5.75 35.77 -15.95
C ARG A 822 -5.30 37.14 -15.43
N LEU A 823 -5.21 38.14 -16.30
CA LEU A 823 -4.96 39.51 -15.87
C LEU A 823 -5.95 39.93 -14.78
N PHE A 824 -7.25 39.71 -15.02
CA PHE A 824 -8.29 40.10 -14.06
C PHE A 824 -8.20 39.29 -12.76
N LEU A 825 -7.94 37.96 -12.81
CA LEU A 825 -7.76 37.15 -11.61
C LEU A 825 -6.63 37.70 -10.72
N VAL A 826 -5.49 38.05 -11.32
CA VAL A 826 -4.35 38.61 -10.58
C VAL A 826 -4.66 40.00 -10.03
N LEU A 827 -5.35 40.85 -10.82
CA LEU A 827 -5.74 42.18 -10.37
C LEU A 827 -6.76 42.10 -9.22
N GLU A 828 -7.80 41.29 -9.41
CA GLU A 828 -8.86 41.09 -8.40
C GLU A 828 -8.28 40.52 -7.10
N GLY A 829 -7.42 39.48 -7.17
CA GLY A 829 -6.77 38.89 -6.01
C GLY A 829 -5.87 39.87 -5.26
N ALA A 830 -4.98 40.56 -5.97
CA ALA A 830 -4.08 41.53 -5.38
C ALA A 830 -4.82 42.73 -4.72
N ILE A 831 -5.88 43.22 -5.39
CA ILE A 831 -6.69 44.33 -4.85
C ILE A 831 -7.54 43.85 -3.68
N ALA A 832 -8.13 42.65 -3.74
CA ALA A 832 -8.85 42.07 -2.62
C ALA A 832 -7.98 41.88 -1.39
N GLN A 833 -6.74 41.42 -1.57
CA GLN A 833 -5.77 41.29 -0.49
C GLN A 833 -5.45 42.68 0.15
N ALA A 834 -5.23 43.71 -0.66
CA ALA A 834 -5.03 45.08 -0.17
C ALA A 834 -6.29 45.62 0.53
N ALA A 835 -7.49 45.29 0.04
CA ALA A 835 -8.75 45.73 0.62
C ALA A 835 -9.05 45.11 1.99
N LYS A 836 -8.49 43.93 2.30
CA LYS A 836 -8.65 43.30 3.63
C LYS A 836 -8.19 44.19 4.77
N THR A 837 -7.18 45.04 4.54
CA THR A 837 -6.68 45.98 5.55
C THR A 837 -7.63 47.16 5.83
N GLN A 838 -8.63 47.34 5.00
CA GLN A 838 -9.61 48.39 5.12
C GLN A 838 -10.95 47.90 5.70
N LEU A 839 -11.07 46.60 5.97
CA LEU A 839 -12.25 46.03 6.62
C LEU A 839 -12.38 46.60 8.05
N PHE A 840 -13.58 46.99 8.42
CA PHE A 840 -13.92 47.62 9.73
C PHE A 840 -13.38 49.03 9.96
N GLU A 841 -12.71 49.64 8.96
CA GLU A 841 -12.34 51.04 9.02
C GLU A 841 -13.53 51.96 8.68
N LEU A 842 -13.43 53.23 9.12
CA LEU A 842 -14.47 54.23 8.80
C LEU A 842 -14.47 54.53 7.28
N ASN A 843 -15.69 54.61 6.72
CA ASN A 843 -15.83 54.97 5.30
C ASN A 843 -15.79 56.47 5.08
N ASP A 844 -14.65 57.09 5.41
CA ASP A 844 -14.40 58.51 5.19
C ASP A 844 -13.48 58.76 3.98
N GLU A 845 -13.28 60.00 3.66
CA GLU A 845 -12.43 60.40 2.51
C GLU A 845 -10.98 60.01 2.68
N PHE A 846 -10.49 59.99 3.96
CA PHE A 846 -9.11 59.61 4.27
C PHE A 846 -8.84 58.14 4.01
N THR A 847 -9.73 57.25 4.45
CA THR A 847 -9.63 55.78 4.22
C THR A 847 -9.71 55.47 2.73
N ARG A 848 -10.65 56.10 2.01
CA ARG A 848 -10.76 55.92 0.54
C ARG A 848 -9.55 56.42 -0.20
N GLN A 849 -8.98 57.58 0.17
CA GLN A 849 -7.74 58.10 -0.43
C GLN A 849 -6.54 57.21 -0.09
N GLY A 850 -6.47 56.73 1.14
CA GLY A 850 -5.47 55.75 1.58
C GLY A 850 -5.47 54.47 0.72
N PHE A 851 -6.64 53.89 0.50
CA PHE A 851 -6.80 52.73 -0.40
C PHE A 851 -6.41 53.06 -1.84
N LYS A 852 -6.86 54.19 -2.36
CA LYS A 852 -6.51 54.63 -3.73
C LYS A 852 -5.00 54.79 -3.90
N ASN A 853 -4.32 55.31 -2.87
CA ASN A 853 -2.85 55.47 -2.86
C ASN A 853 -2.10 54.13 -2.85
N ILE A 854 -2.73 53.04 -2.42
CA ILE A 854 -2.19 51.67 -2.51
C ILE A 854 -2.42 51.08 -3.92
N VAL A 855 -3.64 51.22 -4.45
CA VAL A 855 -4.05 50.59 -5.72
C VAL A 855 -3.46 51.27 -6.96
N GLU A 856 -3.41 52.60 -6.99
CA GLU A 856 -2.88 53.35 -8.17
C GLU A 856 -1.42 53.02 -8.52
N PRO A 857 -0.46 52.97 -7.60
CA PRO A 857 0.90 52.58 -7.92
C PRO A 857 1.00 51.16 -8.46
N PHE A 858 0.20 50.20 -7.89
CA PHE A 858 0.13 48.83 -8.42
C PHE A 858 -0.39 48.81 -9.85
N MET A 859 -1.49 49.50 -10.15
CA MET A 859 -2.05 49.57 -11.49
C MET A 859 -1.10 50.25 -12.50
N ARG A 860 -0.37 51.29 -12.06
CA ARG A 860 0.70 51.90 -12.87
C ARG A 860 1.84 50.94 -13.17
N SER A 861 2.20 50.11 -12.21
CA SER A 861 3.17 49.02 -12.41
C SER A 861 2.69 48.00 -13.45
N VAL A 862 1.43 47.59 -13.39
CA VAL A 862 0.83 46.68 -14.38
C VAL A 862 0.76 47.33 -15.77
N GLN A 863 0.40 48.63 -15.82
CA GLN A 863 0.41 49.40 -17.07
C GLN A 863 1.82 49.47 -17.68
N SER A 864 2.85 49.77 -16.89
CA SER A 864 4.23 49.85 -17.36
C SER A 864 4.76 48.52 -17.90
N ARG A 865 4.22 47.40 -17.37
CA ARG A 865 4.51 46.02 -17.80
C ARG A 865 3.57 45.53 -18.89
N ARG A 866 2.81 46.43 -19.54
CA ARG A 866 1.90 46.14 -20.68
C ARG A 866 0.69 45.29 -20.32
N GLY A 867 0.23 45.27 -19.05
CA GLY A 867 -0.97 44.54 -18.63
C GLY A 867 -2.26 45.25 -19.06
N VAL A 868 -2.29 46.57 -18.91
CA VAL A 868 -3.41 47.42 -19.32
C VAL A 868 -2.90 48.64 -20.08
N THR A 869 -3.69 49.19 -20.97
CA THR A 869 -3.37 50.43 -21.70
C THR A 869 -3.71 51.66 -20.87
N ASP A 870 -4.82 51.62 -20.16
CA ASP A 870 -5.26 52.69 -19.26
C ASP A 870 -6.07 52.10 -18.10
N PHE A 871 -6.19 52.82 -17.00
CA PHE A 871 -6.98 52.45 -15.84
C PHE A 871 -7.50 53.67 -15.11
N LEU A 872 -8.61 53.47 -14.40
CA LEU A 872 -9.22 54.48 -13.53
C LEU A 872 -9.61 53.84 -12.20
N ALA A 873 -9.02 54.32 -11.10
CA ALA A 873 -9.40 53.91 -9.74
C ALA A 873 -10.48 54.86 -9.21
N VAL A 874 -11.69 54.33 -9.02
CA VAL A 874 -12.85 55.09 -8.52
C VAL A 874 -13.32 54.49 -7.23
N SER A 875 -13.48 55.30 -6.19
CA SER A 875 -14.14 54.93 -4.92
C SER A 875 -15.48 55.63 -4.74
N TYR A 876 -16.49 54.86 -4.40
CA TYR A 876 -17.84 55.42 -4.18
C TYR A 876 -18.14 55.61 -2.70
N THR A 877 -18.96 56.63 -2.37
CA THR A 877 -19.36 56.96 -0.98
C THR A 877 -20.43 56.02 -0.43
N HIS A 878 -20.97 55.10 -1.22
CA HIS A 878 -21.93 54.10 -0.78
C HIS A 878 -21.25 52.74 -0.60
N LEU A 879 -21.83 51.90 0.24
CA LEU A 879 -21.37 50.57 0.76
C LEU A 879 -20.98 49.48 -0.28
N THR A 880 -20.58 49.88 -1.47
CA THR A 880 -20.06 48.96 -2.49
C THR A 880 -18.54 49.12 -2.62
N LEU A 881 -17.82 48.00 -2.63
CA LEU A 881 -16.40 47.91 -2.93
C LEU A 881 -16.07 48.77 -4.18
N PRO A 882 -14.90 49.41 -4.22
CA PRO A 882 -14.48 50.18 -5.38
C PRO A 882 -14.49 49.32 -6.63
N THR A 883 -15.22 49.77 -7.62
CA THR A 883 -15.24 49.13 -8.95
C THR A 883 -14.10 49.69 -9.76
N ILE A 884 -13.22 48.82 -10.26
CA ILE A 884 -12.14 49.20 -11.15
C ILE A 884 -12.63 48.95 -12.58
N GLY A 885 -12.78 49.97 -13.34
CA GLY A 885 -12.99 49.89 -14.79
C GLY A 885 -11.66 49.89 -15.52
N CYS A 886 -11.38 48.87 -16.28
CA CYS A 886 -10.27 48.84 -17.24
C CYS A 886 -10.87 49.04 -18.64
N VAL A 887 -10.36 49.95 -19.40
CA VAL A 887 -10.65 50.19 -20.83
C VAL A 887 -9.46 49.79 -21.68
#